data_2e468bc41e1e1012f4191c6df5e7739a
#
_entry.id   2e468bc41e1e1012f4191c6df5e7739a
#
_cell.length_a   1.000
_cell.length_b   1.000
_cell.length_c   1.000
_cell.angle_alpha   90.00
_cell.angle_beta   90.00
_cell.angle_gamma   90.00
#
_symmetry.space_group_name_H-M   'P 1'
#
loop_
_entity.id
_entity.type
_entity.pdbx_description
1 polymer ?
#
loop_
_entity_poly.entity_id
_entity_poly.type
_entity_poly.pdbx_seq_one_letter_code
_entity_poly.pdbx_strand_id
1 'polypeptide(L)'
;MEKFHIADVPKTDRITHLVDNLYAKMPVIESARAKLITESYKATEDEPIITRRAKAFAHILHNIPIIIRDEELIVGSSTLAPRGCQTFPEYSFQWLEDELDTVATRTADPFYIAEETKAELREVHKYWKGKTTSELATSYMAPEAILAIDHNIFTPGNYFYNGVGHVTVKYEEVLAIGYEGIIAKAQKELDECNVGDGDYAKKSRFLEAVIMSCQAVIDYAHRYAELAEQMAYQCQDPTRKQELLQIASNCTHVPAKGARNFYEACQSFWFVQQLIQMESSGHSISPGRFDQYMYPYYKSDMEAGNLTREFAQELMDCIWVKLNDLNKCRDAASAEGFAGYSLFQNLIAGGQNKDGEDVTNDLSFMCIQASMHVHLPAPSLSVRVWNGSPHEFLIKAAELTRTGIGLPAYYNDEVIIPALQNRGLSLADAREYNIIGCVEPQKAGKTEGWHDAAFFNMCRPLEMVFSNGMDKGVQISVQTGDVTEMKSFDEFYDAYKKQMEYFISLLVNADNAIDVAHAERCPLPFLSCMVDDCLKRGKSVQEGGAVYNFTGPQGFGIANMADSLYAIRKLVYEEKKVTMEELKEALAWNYGKGIDAQAAADITTIVMQKLQENGISVNEQTATAVMTAALGTEPSPEKKARFEEIHKMIDEVPKFGNDIPDVDYFARDVAYTYTRPLQKYMNPRGGHYQAGLYPVSANVPLGGQTGATPDGRYAHTPVADGVSPSAGKDVKGPTAAATSVSRLDHFIVSNGTLFNQKFHPSALAGREGLEKFVALIRGYFDQKGMHMQFNVVDRETLLDAQKHPEKYKHLVVRVAGYSALFTTLSRSLQDDIIRRTEQGF
;
A
#
# COMPACT_ATOMS: atom_id res chain seq x y z
N MET A 1 21.59 -16.88 28.91
CA MET A 1 20.94 -17.13 27.66
C MET A 1 19.44 -17.44 27.81
N GLU A 2 18.78 -16.96 28.87
CA GLU A 2 17.32 -17.06 29.07
C GLU A 2 16.66 -15.69 29.12
N LYS A 3 17.13 -14.76 28.28
CA LYS A 3 16.74 -13.35 28.38
C LYS A 3 15.36 -12.99 27.80
N PHE A 4 14.65 -13.87 27.10
CA PHE A 4 13.45 -13.50 26.37
C PHE A 4 12.32 -14.54 26.41
N HIS A 5 12.07 -15.17 27.55
CA HIS A 5 10.78 -15.84 27.73
C HIS A 5 9.83 -14.89 28.46
N ILE A 6 9.07 -14.12 27.68
CA ILE A 6 8.01 -13.26 28.21
C ILE A 6 6.74 -14.08 28.24
N ALA A 7 6.20 -14.34 29.41
CA ALA A 7 4.95 -15.09 29.58
C ALA A 7 3.79 -14.34 28.92
N ASP A 8 2.92 -15.05 28.22
CA ASP A 8 1.74 -14.47 27.62
C ASP A 8 0.76 -13.94 28.68
N VAL A 9 0.16 -12.81 28.40
CA VAL A 9 -0.89 -12.19 29.22
C VAL A 9 -2.25 -12.54 28.64
N PRO A 10 -3.28 -12.88 29.44
CA PRO A 10 -4.59 -13.15 28.90
C PRO A 10 -5.25 -11.90 28.26
N LYS A 11 -5.96 -12.11 27.17
CA LYS A 11 -6.82 -11.09 26.58
C LYS A 11 -7.96 -10.74 27.55
N THR A 12 -8.26 -9.46 27.70
CA THR A 12 -9.38 -9.00 28.54
C THR A 12 -10.72 -9.01 27.80
N ASP A 13 -11.84 -9.07 28.54
CA ASP A 13 -13.18 -8.98 27.96
C ASP A 13 -13.41 -7.64 27.26
N ARG A 14 -12.83 -6.55 27.76
CA ARG A 14 -12.85 -5.22 27.15
C ARG A 14 -12.43 -5.29 25.68
N ILE A 15 -11.34 -5.95 25.38
CA ILE A 15 -10.80 -6.04 24.00
C ILE A 15 -11.77 -6.79 23.10
N THR A 16 -12.42 -7.86 23.61
CA THR A 16 -13.46 -8.57 22.86
C THR A 16 -14.65 -7.66 22.54
N HIS A 17 -15.16 -6.94 23.54
CA HIS A 17 -16.27 -6.01 23.34
C HIS A 17 -15.93 -4.87 22.37
N LEU A 18 -14.73 -4.30 22.48
CA LEU A 18 -14.30 -3.23 21.55
C LEU A 18 -14.22 -3.73 20.10
N VAL A 19 -13.69 -4.93 19.87
CA VAL A 19 -13.62 -5.55 18.53
C VAL A 19 -15.02 -5.82 17.99
N ASP A 20 -15.91 -6.41 18.80
CA ASP A 20 -17.28 -6.73 18.38
C ASP A 20 -18.06 -5.47 18.01
N ASN A 21 -17.93 -4.41 18.80
CA ASN A 21 -18.58 -3.12 18.55
C ASN A 21 -18.05 -2.45 17.27
N LEU A 22 -16.74 -2.59 17.00
CA LEU A 22 -16.09 -2.01 15.82
C LEU A 22 -16.66 -2.60 14.51
N TYR A 23 -16.96 -3.89 14.48
CA TYR A 23 -17.45 -4.62 13.30
C TYR A 23 -18.96 -4.89 13.30
N ALA A 24 -19.70 -4.33 14.26
CA ALA A 24 -21.16 -4.55 14.39
C ALA A 24 -21.98 -4.03 13.19
N LYS A 25 -21.48 -3.03 12.48
CA LYS A 25 -22.17 -2.36 11.36
C LYS A 25 -21.24 -2.12 10.17
N MET A 26 -21.84 -1.92 9.00
CA MET A 26 -21.13 -1.46 7.79
C MET A 26 -20.49 -0.10 8.05
N PRO A 27 -19.26 0.15 7.54
CA PRO A 27 -18.61 1.47 7.61
C PRO A 27 -19.48 2.56 6.96
N VAL A 28 -19.35 3.79 7.48
CA VAL A 28 -20.18 4.94 7.07
C VAL A 28 -19.31 6.04 6.49
N ILE A 29 -19.78 6.73 5.43
CA ILE A 29 -19.20 7.97 4.96
C ILE A 29 -19.85 9.14 5.72
N GLU A 30 -19.02 10.00 6.31
CA GLU A 30 -19.42 11.24 6.98
C GLU A 30 -18.95 12.47 6.22
N SER A 31 -19.77 13.54 6.20
CA SER A 31 -19.51 14.78 5.47
C SER A 31 -18.85 15.89 6.30
N ALA A 32 -18.71 15.71 7.61
CA ALA A 32 -18.33 16.79 8.53
C ALA A 32 -17.00 17.46 8.12
N ARG A 33 -15.94 16.68 7.85
CA ARG A 33 -14.66 17.24 7.43
C ARG A 33 -14.76 17.99 6.11
N ALA A 34 -15.45 17.43 5.13
CA ALA A 34 -15.59 18.04 3.81
C ALA A 34 -16.32 19.40 3.88
N LYS A 35 -17.33 19.52 4.72
CA LYS A 35 -18.04 20.78 4.98
C LYS A 35 -17.11 21.80 5.62
N LEU A 36 -16.39 21.41 6.68
CA LEU A 36 -15.51 22.31 7.45
C LEU A 36 -14.33 22.81 6.61
N ILE A 37 -13.68 21.94 5.83
CA ILE A 37 -12.60 22.42 4.95
C ILE A 37 -13.13 23.38 3.88
N THR A 38 -14.33 23.13 3.36
CA THR A 38 -14.96 24.00 2.35
C THR A 38 -15.30 25.37 2.92
N GLU A 39 -15.84 25.43 4.13
CA GLU A 39 -16.11 26.68 4.84
C GLU A 39 -14.83 27.50 5.01
N SER A 40 -13.76 26.88 5.50
CA SER A 40 -12.47 27.55 5.70
C SER A 40 -11.87 28.05 4.38
N TYR A 41 -11.93 27.22 3.32
CA TYR A 41 -11.40 27.60 2.01
C TYR A 41 -12.15 28.77 1.37
N LYS A 42 -13.47 28.82 1.52
CA LYS A 42 -14.28 29.99 1.08
C LYS A 42 -13.92 31.27 1.82
N ALA A 43 -13.58 31.16 3.10
CA ALA A 43 -13.21 32.32 3.94
C ALA A 43 -11.77 32.80 3.72
N THR A 44 -10.92 32.04 3.04
CA THR A 44 -9.47 32.29 2.91
C THR A 44 -8.97 32.29 1.46
N GLU A 45 -9.84 32.57 0.47
CA GLU A 45 -9.48 32.47 -0.97
C GLU A 45 -8.31 33.37 -1.38
N ASP A 46 -8.11 34.50 -0.74
CA ASP A 46 -7.04 35.46 -1.04
C ASP A 46 -5.73 35.19 -0.27
N GLU A 47 -5.66 34.12 0.54
CA GLU A 47 -4.50 33.81 1.36
C GLU A 47 -3.54 32.82 0.68
N PRO A 48 -2.24 32.80 1.03
CA PRO A 48 -1.29 31.82 0.56
C PRO A 48 -1.75 30.38 0.91
N ILE A 49 -1.51 29.43 0.02
CA ILE A 49 -2.02 28.06 0.16
C ILE A 49 -1.59 27.40 1.46
N ILE A 50 -0.35 27.59 1.92
CA ILE A 50 0.15 27.01 3.17
C ILE A 50 -0.63 27.54 4.38
N THR A 51 -0.99 28.82 4.39
CA THR A 51 -1.82 29.44 5.43
C THR A 51 -3.25 28.90 5.39
N ARG A 52 -3.82 28.78 4.18
CA ARG A 52 -5.16 28.17 3.99
C ARG A 52 -5.21 26.74 4.53
N ARG A 53 -4.17 25.93 4.26
CA ARG A 53 -4.07 24.56 4.78
C ARG A 53 -4.08 24.52 6.31
N ALA A 54 -3.26 25.34 6.96
CA ALA A 54 -3.22 25.41 8.42
C ALA A 54 -4.54 25.89 9.03
N LYS A 55 -5.15 26.96 8.46
CA LYS A 55 -6.46 27.45 8.91
C LYS A 55 -7.56 26.42 8.74
N ALA A 56 -7.57 25.69 7.62
CA ALA A 56 -8.55 24.65 7.36
C ALA A 56 -8.38 23.48 8.35
N PHE A 57 -7.15 23.04 8.61
CA PHE A 57 -6.88 22.01 9.59
C PHE A 57 -7.31 22.44 11.00
N ALA A 58 -7.00 23.67 11.41
CA ALA A 58 -7.44 24.21 12.69
C ALA A 58 -8.99 24.31 12.76
N HIS A 59 -9.64 24.78 11.71
CA HIS A 59 -11.11 24.86 11.65
C HIS A 59 -11.77 23.48 11.78
N ILE A 60 -11.20 22.46 11.11
CA ILE A 60 -11.65 21.08 11.25
C ILE A 60 -11.51 20.62 12.70
N LEU A 61 -10.33 20.74 13.31
CA LEU A 61 -10.06 20.23 14.66
C LEU A 61 -10.86 20.93 15.76
N HIS A 62 -11.18 22.21 15.57
CA HIS A 62 -12.02 22.95 16.52
C HIS A 62 -13.51 22.59 16.43
N ASN A 63 -14.01 22.14 15.27
CA ASN A 63 -15.44 22.02 15.02
C ASN A 63 -15.92 20.61 14.69
N ILE A 64 -15.03 19.67 14.32
CA ILE A 64 -15.45 18.30 14.01
C ILE A 64 -16.08 17.65 15.24
N PRO A 65 -17.22 16.93 15.10
CA PRO A 65 -17.81 16.18 16.20
C PRO A 65 -16.82 15.17 16.78
N ILE A 66 -16.77 15.05 18.11
CA ILE A 66 -15.92 14.12 18.84
C ILE A 66 -16.75 13.16 19.67
N ILE A 67 -16.22 11.98 19.95
CA ILE A 67 -16.87 10.92 20.70
C ILE A 67 -15.86 10.15 21.55
N ILE A 68 -16.28 9.76 22.76
CA ILE A 68 -15.65 8.70 23.57
C ILE A 68 -16.63 7.56 23.64
N ARG A 69 -16.27 6.39 23.09
CA ARG A 69 -17.13 5.22 23.07
C ARG A 69 -17.01 4.43 24.38
N ASP A 70 -17.98 3.56 24.62
CA ASP A 70 -17.95 2.69 25.80
C ASP A 70 -16.66 1.86 25.86
N GLU A 71 -16.13 1.73 27.07
CA GLU A 71 -14.93 0.95 27.37
C GLU A 71 -13.62 1.44 26.74
N GLU A 72 -13.60 2.50 25.92
CA GLU A 72 -12.34 3.05 25.38
C GLU A 72 -11.43 3.55 26.52
N LEU A 73 -10.15 3.17 26.46
CA LEU A 73 -9.07 3.70 27.29
C LEU A 73 -8.18 4.67 26.52
N ILE A 74 -8.06 4.49 25.23
CA ILE A 74 -7.37 5.38 24.29
C ILE A 74 -8.44 6.06 23.44
N VAL A 75 -8.49 7.38 23.48
CA VAL A 75 -9.56 8.18 22.86
C VAL A 75 -9.06 8.96 21.66
N GLY A 76 -9.97 9.34 20.81
CA GLY A 76 -9.75 10.02 19.54
C GLY A 76 -10.33 9.21 18.39
N SER A 77 -11.23 9.81 17.62
CA SER A 77 -11.86 9.20 16.46
C SER A 77 -12.03 10.22 15.35
N SER A 78 -11.82 9.79 14.11
CA SER A 78 -12.03 10.65 12.94
C SER A 78 -13.51 10.77 12.56
N THR A 79 -14.35 9.87 13.06
CA THR A 79 -15.79 9.77 12.76
C THR A 79 -16.58 9.43 13.99
N LEU A 80 -17.87 9.74 14.01
CA LEU A 80 -18.79 9.31 15.06
C LEU A 80 -19.10 7.81 14.93
N ALA A 81 -19.31 7.34 13.72
CA ALA A 81 -19.55 5.92 13.47
C ALA A 81 -18.23 5.12 13.54
N PRO A 82 -18.24 3.89 14.12
CA PRO A 82 -17.08 3.00 14.08
C PRO A 82 -16.69 2.68 12.64
N ARG A 83 -15.39 2.65 12.37
CA ARG A 83 -14.83 2.40 11.02
C ARG A 83 -15.39 3.33 9.94
N GLY A 84 -15.95 4.47 10.31
CA GLY A 84 -16.38 5.48 9.37
C GLY A 84 -15.21 6.12 8.63
N CYS A 85 -15.51 6.86 7.58
CA CYS A 85 -14.52 7.67 6.87
C CYS A 85 -15.04 9.08 6.62
N GLN A 86 -14.10 10.01 6.64
CA GLN A 86 -14.30 11.37 6.15
C GLN A 86 -13.97 11.45 4.65
N THR A 87 -14.42 12.50 3.97
CA THR A 87 -14.07 12.79 2.59
C THR A 87 -13.13 13.97 2.46
N PHE A 88 -12.33 13.97 1.40
CA PHE A 88 -11.22 14.91 1.18
C PHE A 88 -11.32 15.52 -0.22
N PRO A 89 -12.31 16.41 -0.46
CA PRO A 89 -12.62 16.92 -1.79
C PRO A 89 -11.51 17.76 -2.40
N GLU A 90 -10.57 18.25 -1.59
CA GLU A 90 -9.41 19.00 -2.04
C GLU A 90 -8.44 18.20 -2.92
N TYR A 91 -8.44 16.87 -2.78
CA TYR A 91 -7.62 16.00 -3.62
C TYR A 91 -8.38 15.55 -4.87
N SER A 92 -9.58 15.01 -4.69
CA SER A 92 -10.49 14.61 -5.75
C SER A 92 -11.91 14.42 -5.21
N PHE A 93 -12.90 14.62 -6.03
CA PHE A 93 -14.30 14.37 -5.64
C PHE A 93 -15.15 13.76 -6.75
N GLN A 94 -14.74 13.89 -8.01
CA GLN A 94 -15.57 13.50 -9.15
C GLN A 94 -15.96 12.02 -9.09
N TRP A 95 -15.02 11.16 -8.77
CA TRP A 95 -15.28 9.73 -8.61
C TRP A 95 -16.37 9.45 -7.55
N LEU A 96 -16.36 10.19 -6.42
CA LEU A 96 -17.36 10.02 -5.36
C LEU A 96 -18.72 10.56 -5.79
N GLU A 97 -18.75 11.69 -6.51
CA GLU A 97 -19.99 12.23 -7.10
C GLU A 97 -20.68 11.19 -7.99
N ASP A 98 -19.89 10.51 -8.82
CA ASP A 98 -20.38 9.47 -9.73
C ASP A 98 -20.82 8.19 -8.98
N GLU A 99 -20.22 7.90 -7.82
CA GLU A 99 -20.47 6.69 -7.03
C GLU A 99 -21.40 6.88 -5.83
N LEU A 100 -21.88 8.09 -5.50
CA LEU A 100 -22.70 8.36 -4.30
C LEU A 100 -23.89 7.41 -4.15
N ASP A 101 -24.49 6.97 -5.24
CA ASP A 101 -25.66 6.09 -5.24
C ASP A 101 -25.31 4.59 -5.35
N THR A 102 -24.05 4.25 -5.60
CA THR A 102 -23.58 2.87 -5.81
C THR A 102 -22.57 2.39 -4.77
N VAL A 103 -21.91 3.29 -4.05
CA VAL A 103 -20.85 2.96 -3.08
C VAL A 103 -21.29 1.97 -2.01
N ALA A 104 -22.57 1.95 -1.63
CA ALA A 104 -23.12 1.05 -0.62
C ALA A 104 -23.32 -0.39 -1.11
N THR A 105 -23.38 -0.59 -2.43
CA THR A 105 -23.71 -1.88 -3.06
C THR A 105 -22.58 -2.44 -3.94
N ARG A 106 -21.46 -1.74 -4.04
CA ARG A 106 -20.30 -2.18 -4.81
C ARG A 106 -19.64 -3.41 -4.19
N THR A 107 -18.87 -4.15 -4.97
CA THR A 107 -18.26 -5.43 -4.59
C THR A 107 -17.09 -5.29 -3.63
N ALA A 108 -16.26 -4.25 -3.82
CA ALA A 108 -15.09 -3.99 -2.98
C ALA A 108 -15.35 -2.81 -2.04
N ASP A 109 -15.07 -3.01 -0.76
CA ASP A 109 -15.12 -1.99 0.29
C ASP A 109 -16.38 -1.10 0.27
N PRO A 110 -17.59 -1.66 0.38
CA PRO A 110 -18.82 -0.87 0.39
C PRO A 110 -18.94 -0.02 1.65
N PHE A 111 -19.51 1.19 1.51
CA PHE A 111 -19.79 2.12 2.60
C PHE A 111 -21.25 2.54 2.59
N TYR A 112 -21.88 2.53 3.75
CA TYR A 112 -23.18 3.17 3.90
C TYR A 112 -23.05 4.69 3.84
N ILE A 113 -23.98 5.33 3.17
CA ILE A 113 -24.09 6.79 3.11
C ILE A 113 -25.55 7.20 3.22
N ALA A 114 -25.85 8.11 4.15
CA ALA A 114 -27.22 8.63 4.33
C ALA A 114 -27.58 9.61 3.22
N GLU A 115 -28.85 9.72 2.86
CA GLU A 115 -29.33 10.65 1.83
C GLU A 115 -29.00 12.11 2.15
N GLU A 116 -29.06 12.51 3.42
CA GLU A 116 -28.63 13.84 3.87
C GLU A 116 -27.14 14.07 3.60
N THR A 117 -26.30 13.08 3.90
CA THR A 117 -24.85 13.15 3.64
C THR A 117 -24.56 13.25 2.15
N LYS A 118 -25.28 12.52 1.30
CA LYS A 118 -25.16 12.66 -0.18
C LYS A 118 -25.50 14.10 -0.62
N ALA A 119 -26.58 14.66 -0.12
CA ALA A 119 -26.98 16.02 -0.46
C ALA A 119 -25.95 17.06 0.00
N GLU A 120 -25.40 16.90 1.18
CA GLU A 120 -24.33 17.76 1.71
C GLU A 120 -23.05 17.67 0.86
N LEU A 121 -22.64 16.46 0.48
CA LEU A 121 -21.44 16.25 -0.35
C LEU A 121 -21.63 16.83 -1.76
N ARG A 122 -22.81 16.66 -2.40
CA ARG A 122 -23.12 17.29 -3.68
C ARG A 122 -22.98 18.81 -3.64
N GLU A 123 -23.37 19.42 -2.51
CA GLU A 123 -23.21 20.89 -2.34
C GLU A 123 -21.74 21.27 -2.16
N VAL A 124 -20.98 20.51 -1.38
CA VAL A 124 -19.52 20.68 -1.19
C VAL A 124 -18.79 20.55 -2.53
N HIS A 125 -19.09 19.55 -3.33
CA HIS A 125 -18.40 19.26 -4.58
C HIS A 125 -18.49 20.41 -5.61
N LYS A 126 -19.57 21.20 -5.58
CA LYS A 126 -19.70 22.39 -6.45
C LYS A 126 -18.58 23.40 -6.26
N TYR A 127 -18.12 23.58 -5.00
CA TYR A 127 -17.01 24.49 -4.72
C TYR A 127 -15.68 23.99 -5.26
N TRP A 128 -15.44 22.68 -5.20
CA TRP A 128 -14.14 22.07 -5.50
C TRP A 128 -13.85 21.87 -6.97
N LYS A 129 -14.84 22.01 -7.85
CA LYS A 129 -14.67 21.86 -9.30
C LYS A 129 -13.60 22.84 -9.81
N GLY A 130 -12.56 22.30 -10.47
CA GLY A 130 -11.41 23.05 -10.98
C GLY A 130 -10.34 23.36 -9.92
N LYS A 131 -10.52 22.92 -8.66
CA LYS A 131 -9.63 23.27 -7.54
C LYS A 131 -8.87 22.09 -6.94
N THR A 132 -9.10 20.88 -7.41
CA THR A 132 -8.52 19.66 -6.84
C THR A 132 -7.09 19.40 -7.32
N THR A 133 -6.31 18.63 -6.54
CA THR A 133 -4.96 18.22 -6.96
C THR A 133 -5.02 17.33 -8.19
N SER A 134 -6.01 16.42 -8.31
CA SER A 134 -6.12 15.52 -9.46
C SER A 134 -6.37 16.26 -10.78
N GLU A 135 -7.23 17.29 -10.77
CA GLU A 135 -7.48 18.12 -11.96
C GLU A 135 -6.22 18.89 -12.37
N LEU A 136 -5.47 19.44 -11.41
CA LEU A 136 -4.21 20.13 -11.70
C LEU A 136 -3.16 19.17 -12.23
N ALA A 137 -2.99 18.00 -11.60
CA ALA A 137 -2.05 16.98 -12.06
C ALA A 137 -2.35 16.54 -13.50
N THR A 138 -3.62 16.31 -13.84
CA THR A 138 -4.02 15.96 -15.19
C THR A 138 -3.61 17.05 -16.19
N SER A 139 -3.73 18.33 -15.82
CA SER A 139 -3.32 19.44 -16.69
C SER A 139 -1.82 19.52 -16.95
N TYR A 140 -1.00 18.91 -16.09
CA TYR A 140 0.46 18.84 -16.21
C TYR A 140 0.98 17.59 -16.90
N MET A 141 0.15 16.54 -17.01
CA MET A 141 0.54 15.29 -17.68
C MET A 141 0.65 15.48 -19.19
N ALA A 142 1.64 14.84 -19.78
CA ALA A 142 1.72 14.72 -21.24
C ALA A 142 0.53 13.90 -21.76
N PRO A 143 -0.03 14.26 -22.94
CA PRO A 143 -1.14 13.50 -23.53
C PRO A 143 -0.84 12.00 -23.70
N GLU A 144 0.39 11.65 -24.02
CA GLU A 144 0.85 10.26 -24.16
C GLU A 144 0.80 9.51 -22.81
N ALA A 145 1.08 10.19 -21.68
CA ALA A 145 0.98 9.60 -20.35
C ALA A 145 -0.49 9.31 -19.99
N ILE A 146 -1.40 10.24 -20.27
CA ILE A 146 -2.84 10.04 -20.09
C ILE A 146 -3.32 8.86 -20.94
N LEU A 147 -2.89 8.79 -22.19
CA LEU A 147 -3.23 7.69 -23.10
C LEU A 147 -2.74 6.33 -22.55
N ALA A 148 -1.51 6.27 -22.02
CA ALA A 148 -0.99 5.04 -21.43
C ALA A 148 -1.79 4.60 -20.17
N ILE A 149 -2.26 5.56 -19.36
CA ILE A 149 -3.14 5.30 -18.21
C ILE A 149 -4.49 4.76 -18.69
N ASP A 150 -5.12 5.40 -19.66
CA ASP A 150 -6.42 5.01 -20.21
C ASP A 150 -6.38 3.60 -20.83
N HIS A 151 -5.22 3.20 -21.36
CA HIS A 151 -4.97 1.88 -21.90
C HIS A 151 -4.39 0.87 -20.89
N ASN A 152 -4.42 1.17 -19.60
CA ASN A 152 -4.04 0.26 -18.51
C ASN A 152 -2.59 -0.29 -18.60
N ILE A 153 -1.64 0.51 -19.09
CA ILE A 153 -0.22 0.17 -19.03
C ILE A 153 0.29 0.32 -17.61
N PHE A 154 -0.08 1.42 -16.96
CA PHE A 154 0.16 1.69 -15.55
C PHE A 154 -1.00 2.52 -14.96
N THR A 155 -1.10 2.53 -13.64
CA THR A 155 -1.98 3.47 -12.95
C THR A 155 -1.12 4.46 -12.16
N PRO A 156 -1.54 5.73 -12.02
CA PRO A 156 -0.76 6.73 -11.30
C PRO A 156 -0.82 6.56 -9.77
N GLY A 157 -1.21 5.41 -9.28
CA GLY A 157 -1.23 5.07 -7.87
C GLY A 157 -2.21 5.88 -7.03
N ASN A 158 -2.00 5.81 -5.71
CA ASN A 158 -2.89 6.38 -4.73
C ASN A 158 -2.91 7.93 -4.72
N TYR A 159 -1.79 8.58 -5.01
CA TYR A 159 -1.64 10.04 -4.87
C TYR A 159 -2.43 10.85 -5.90
N PHE A 160 -2.93 10.21 -6.97
CA PHE A 160 -3.74 10.90 -7.96
C PHE A 160 -5.10 11.33 -7.43
N TYR A 161 -5.75 10.47 -6.65
CA TYR A 161 -7.07 10.74 -6.06
C TYR A 161 -7.02 11.10 -4.58
N ASN A 162 -5.91 10.86 -3.91
CA ASN A 162 -5.76 11.02 -2.47
C ASN A 162 -4.56 11.88 -2.12
N GLY A 163 -4.47 12.25 -0.82
CA GLY A 163 -3.35 12.99 -0.28
C GLY A 163 -2.08 12.16 -0.10
N VAL A 164 -1.03 12.82 0.29
CA VAL A 164 0.24 12.19 0.64
C VAL A 164 0.06 11.32 1.88
N GLY A 165 0.59 10.12 1.81
CA GLY A 165 0.75 9.14 2.87
C GLY A 165 2.13 8.50 2.75
N HIS A 166 2.24 7.19 3.03
CA HIS A 166 3.48 6.42 2.95
C HIS A 166 4.64 7.08 3.71
N VAL A 167 4.37 7.46 4.93
CA VAL A 167 5.32 8.13 5.82
C VAL A 167 5.24 7.57 7.23
N THR A 168 6.36 7.58 7.92
CA THR A 168 6.46 7.46 9.38
C THR A 168 7.07 8.74 9.92
N VAL A 169 6.31 9.45 10.72
CA VAL A 169 6.78 10.69 11.35
C VAL A 169 7.69 10.38 12.55
N LYS A 170 8.29 11.43 13.10
CA LYS A 170 9.20 11.32 14.26
C LYS A 170 8.41 11.27 15.56
N TYR A 171 7.75 10.13 15.83
CA TYR A 171 6.92 9.92 17.03
C TYR A 171 7.72 10.17 18.32
N GLU A 172 8.97 9.72 18.36
CA GLU A 172 9.84 9.87 19.54
C GLU A 172 10.00 11.34 19.97
N GLU A 173 10.00 12.26 19.03
CA GLU A 173 10.12 13.68 19.35
C GLU A 173 8.83 14.24 19.98
N VAL A 174 7.67 13.91 19.42
CA VAL A 174 6.39 14.34 20.00
C VAL A 174 6.20 13.73 21.38
N LEU A 175 6.56 12.47 21.59
CA LEU A 175 6.49 11.81 22.90
C LEU A 175 7.41 12.48 23.92
N ALA A 176 8.57 12.99 23.49
CA ALA A 176 9.57 13.58 24.39
C ALA A 176 9.26 15.05 24.77
N ILE A 177 8.83 15.87 23.80
CA ILE A 177 8.69 17.32 24.00
C ILE A 177 7.27 17.88 23.79
N GLY A 178 6.39 17.06 23.23
CA GLY A 178 5.04 17.50 22.88
C GLY A 178 4.96 18.57 21.80
N TYR A 179 3.75 18.99 21.46
CA TYR A 179 3.57 20.05 20.46
C TYR A 179 3.93 21.44 20.96
N GLU A 180 3.88 21.72 22.28
CA GLU A 180 4.45 22.97 22.83
C GLU A 180 5.97 23.06 22.53
N GLY A 181 6.70 21.93 22.63
CA GLY A 181 8.11 21.87 22.28
C GLY A 181 8.36 22.06 20.77
N ILE A 182 7.51 21.50 19.91
CA ILE A 182 7.61 21.69 18.45
C ILE A 182 7.27 23.14 18.08
N ILE A 183 6.25 23.75 18.69
CA ILE A 183 5.92 25.16 18.52
C ILE A 183 7.13 26.04 18.90
N ALA A 184 7.79 25.75 20.03
CA ALA A 184 8.97 26.49 20.44
C ALA A 184 10.12 26.36 19.43
N LYS A 185 10.33 25.18 18.84
CA LYS A 185 11.32 25.00 17.77
C LYS A 185 10.97 25.80 16.51
N ALA A 186 9.71 25.75 16.08
CA ALA A 186 9.24 26.51 14.92
C ALA A 186 9.32 28.03 15.16
N GLN A 187 9.00 28.49 16.37
CA GLN A 187 9.12 29.91 16.75
C GLN A 187 10.57 30.37 16.73
N LYS A 188 11.49 29.54 17.24
CA LYS A 188 12.93 29.85 17.18
C LYS A 188 13.42 29.98 15.72
N GLU A 189 13.06 29.06 14.83
CA GLU A 189 13.40 29.16 13.41
C GLU A 189 12.79 30.43 12.76
N LEU A 190 11.59 30.83 13.18
CA LEU A 190 10.90 32.04 12.71
C LEU A 190 11.62 33.31 13.19
N ASP A 191 12.03 33.34 14.46
CA ASP A 191 12.75 34.48 15.05
C ASP A 191 14.17 34.66 14.46
N GLU A 192 14.77 33.56 14.00
CA GLU A 192 16.07 33.54 13.32
C GLU A 192 16.00 33.87 11.83
N CYS A 193 14.79 33.97 11.23
CA CYS A 193 14.63 34.32 9.82
C CYS A 193 15.09 35.74 9.55
N ASN A 194 15.98 35.92 8.55
CA ASN A 194 16.36 37.26 8.11
C ASN A 194 15.35 37.75 7.06
N VAL A 195 14.73 38.93 7.33
CA VAL A 195 13.75 39.55 6.41
C VAL A 195 14.31 39.89 5.03
N GLY A 196 15.62 39.93 4.88
CA GLY A 196 16.32 40.18 3.62
C GLY A 196 16.59 38.91 2.80
N ASP A 197 16.31 37.73 3.35
CA ASP A 197 16.53 36.45 2.62
C ASP A 197 15.47 36.24 1.53
N GLY A 198 15.89 35.73 0.40
CA GLY A 198 15.02 35.53 -0.78
C GLY A 198 13.86 34.56 -0.55
N ASP A 199 13.97 33.67 0.42
CA ASP A 199 12.96 32.66 0.79
C ASP A 199 12.14 33.07 2.04
N TYR A 200 12.44 34.23 2.64
CA TYR A 200 11.79 34.70 3.89
C TYR A 200 10.26 34.58 3.85
N ALA A 201 9.65 35.05 2.77
CA ALA A 201 8.18 35.08 2.65
C ALA A 201 7.57 33.64 2.68
N LYS A 202 8.23 32.67 2.08
CA LYS A 202 7.76 31.28 2.08
C LYS A 202 8.06 30.59 3.42
N LYS A 203 9.29 30.74 3.91
CA LYS A 203 9.75 30.12 5.15
C LYS A 203 8.96 30.61 6.36
N SER A 204 8.77 31.95 6.49
CA SER A 204 7.99 32.52 7.60
C SER A 204 6.55 32.02 7.60
N ARG A 205 5.89 31.98 6.44
CA ARG A 205 4.50 31.48 6.32
C ARG A 205 4.37 30.00 6.62
N PHE A 206 5.35 29.19 6.21
CA PHE A 206 5.38 27.79 6.57
C PHE A 206 5.50 27.58 8.09
N LEU A 207 6.41 28.30 8.75
CA LEU A 207 6.62 28.20 10.20
C LEU A 207 5.40 28.67 10.99
N GLU A 208 4.76 29.77 10.58
CA GLU A 208 3.48 30.23 11.14
C GLU A 208 2.38 29.18 10.97
N ALA A 209 2.31 28.53 9.81
CA ALA A 209 1.34 27.48 9.52
C ALA A 209 1.56 26.23 10.40
N VAL A 210 2.82 25.88 10.66
CA VAL A 210 3.18 24.81 11.61
C VAL A 210 2.71 25.15 13.02
N ILE A 211 3.01 26.34 13.51
CA ILE A 211 2.61 26.79 14.86
C ILE A 211 1.09 26.73 15.02
N MET A 212 0.36 27.24 14.02
CA MET A 212 -1.12 27.20 14.03
C MET A 212 -1.65 25.77 14.05
N SER A 213 -1.09 24.88 13.23
CA SER A 213 -1.52 23.49 13.15
C SER A 213 -1.25 22.73 14.45
N CYS A 214 -0.08 22.93 15.07
CA CYS A 214 0.26 22.31 16.35
C CYS A 214 -0.64 22.80 17.48
N GLN A 215 -0.97 24.11 17.51
CA GLN A 215 -1.90 24.67 18.51
C GLN A 215 -3.29 24.03 18.37
N ALA A 216 -3.78 23.88 17.15
CA ALA A 216 -5.08 23.24 16.90
C ALA A 216 -5.13 21.78 17.38
N VAL A 217 -4.02 21.05 17.29
CA VAL A 217 -3.91 19.68 17.82
C VAL A 217 -3.99 19.67 19.36
N ILE A 218 -3.33 20.61 20.02
CA ILE A 218 -3.43 20.79 21.48
C ILE A 218 -4.89 21.09 21.88
N ASP A 219 -5.54 22.01 21.19
CA ASP A 219 -6.93 22.37 21.45
C ASP A 219 -7.88 21.17 21.24
N TYR A 220 -7.65 20.37 20.21
CA TYR A 220 -8.41 19.15 19.95
C TYR A 220 -8.30 18.14 21.11
N ALA A 221 -7.09 17.90 21.62
CA ALA A 221 -6.89 17.02 22.77
C ALA A 221 -7.60 17.57 24.02
N HIS A 222 -7.60 18.88 24.26
CA HIS A 222 -8.33 19.51 25.37
C HIS A 222 -9.84 19.33 25.25
N ARG A 223 -10.40 19.34 24.03
CA ARG A 223 -11.82 19.02 23.81
C ARG A 223 -12.16 17.60 24.29
N TYR A 224 -11.27 16.63 24.08
CA TYR A 224 -11.42 15.27 24.62
C TYR A 224 -11.30 15.24 26.15
N ALA A 225 -10.42 16.02 26.74
CA ALA A 225 -10.31 16.14 28.19
C ALA A 225 -11.63 16.65 28.80
N GLU A 226 -12.19 17.72 28.26
CA GLU A 226 -13.47 18.29 28.69
C GLU A 226 -14.62 17.29 28.53
N LEU A 227 -14.69 16.58 27.40
CA LEU A 227 -15.72 15.57 27.18
C LEU A 227 -15.61 14.42 28.18
N ALA A 228 -14.40 13.95 28.46
CA ALA A 228 -14.17 12.88 29.45
C ALA A 228 -14.56 13.32 30.87
N GLU A 229 -14.26 14.55 31.28
CA GLU A 229 -14.71 15.12 32.57
C GLU A 229 -16.23 15.19 32.68
N GLN A 230 -16.92 15.67 31.62
CA GLN A 230 -18.37 15.73 31.57
C GLN A 230 -19.00 14.33 31.68
N MET A 231 -18.46 13.35 30.96
CA MET A 231 -18.91 11.97 31.03
C MET A 231 -18.64 11.35 32.40
N ALA A 232 -17.50 11.64 33.02
CA ALA A 232 -17.16 11.16 34.36
C ALA A 232 -18.12 11.71 35.43
N TYR A 233 -18.53 12.97 35.30
CA TYR A 233 -19.52 13.58 36.21
C TYR A 233 -20.88 12.86 36.15
N GLN A 234 -21.29 12.41 34.98
CA GLN A 234 -22.56 11.72 34.75
C GLN A 234 -22.49 10.22 35.02
N CYS A 235 -21.29 9.64 35.06
CA CYS A 235 -21.07 8.19 35.16
C CYS A 235 -21.38 7.68 36.57
N GLN A 236 -22.22 6.64 36.66
CA GLN A 236 -22.57 5.99 37.93
C GLN A 236 -21.66 4.80 38.29
N ASP A 237 -20.99 4.21 37.28
CA ASP A 237 -20.00 3.14 37.51
C ASP A 237 -18.70 3.74 38.05
N PRO A 238 -18.28 3.39 39.27
CA PRO A 238 -17.06 3.94 39.87
C PRO A 238 -15.79 3.63 39.07
N THR A 239 -15.70 2.46 38.46
CA THR A 239 -14.55 2.02 37.68
C THR A 239 -14.47 2.85 36.42
N ARG A 240 -15.55 2.92 35.65
CA ARG A 240 -15.60 3.72 34.42
C ARG A 240 -15.40 5.22 34.70
N LYS A 241 -15.95 5.73 35.79
CA LYS A 241 -15.72 7.12 36.22
C LYS A 241 -14.24 7.41 36.43
N GLN A 242 -13.52 6.51 37.10
CA GLN A 242 -12.07 6.67 37.34
C GLN A 242 -11.30 6.60 36.02
N GLU A 243 -11.67 5.71 35.12
CA GLU A 243 -11.06 5.64 33.77
C GLU A 243 -11.25 6.95 32.99
N LEU A 244 -12.47 7.50 32.99
CA LEU A 244 -12.77 8.78 32.31
C LEU A 244 -12.00 9.95 32.91
N LEU A 245 -11.82 10.01 34.23
CA LEU A 245 -10.97 11.03 34.88
C LEU A 245 -9.50 10.87 34.50
N GLN A 246 -9.01 9.65 34.37
CA GLN A 246 -7.66 9.40 33.90
C GLN A 246 -7.47 9.80 32.44
N ILE A 247 -8.44 9.50 31.57
CA ILE A 247 -8.48 9.95 30.17
C ILE A 247 -8.43 11.49 30.11
N ALA A 248 -9.25 12.17 30.92
CA ALA A 248 -9.25 13.63 30.98
C ALA A 248 -7.87 14.19 31.39
N SER A 249 -7.26 13.61 32.42
CA SER A 249 -5.90 13.98 32.85
C SER A 249 -4.86 13.77 31.77
N ASN A 250 -4.91 12.63 31.08
CA ASN A 250 -3.99 12.33 29.97
C ASN A 250 -4.15 13.35 28.83
N CYS A 251 -5.38 13.60 28.38
CA CYS A 251 -5.67 14.52 27.26
C CYS A 251 -5.40 16.00 27.59
N THR A 252 -5.41 16.37 28.88
CA THR A 252 -4.98 17.70 29.33
C THR A 252 -3.47 17.88 29.19
N HIS A 253 -2.68 16.81 29.34
CA HIS A 253 -1.21 16.87 29.32
C HIS A 253 -0.64 16.54 27.95
N VAL A 254 -1.08 15.47 27.30
CA VAL A 254 -0.58 15.02 25.99
C VAL A 254 -1.63 15.23 24.90
N PRO A 255 -1.23 15.54 23.67
CA PRO A 255 0.13 15.68 23.13
C PRO A 255 0.71 17.10 23.28
N ALA A 256 0.11 17.98 24.10
CA ALA A 256 0.63 19.34 24.32
C ALA A 256 2.08 19.29 24.86
N LYS A 257 2.32 18.46 25.87
CA LYS A 257 3.63 18.26 26.52
C LYS A 257 4.13 16.84 26.29
N GLY A 258 5.40 16.63 26.59
CA GLY A 258 6.00 15.29 26.58
C GLY A 258 5.30 14.35 27.55
N ALA A 259 5.19 13.08 27.16
CA ALA A 259 4.56 12.04 27.97
C ALA A 259 5.39 11.76 29.23
N ARG A 260 4.72 11.59 30.38
CA ARG A 260 5.33 11.32 31.67
C ARG A 260 5.39 9.81 32.00
N ASN A 261 4.53 9.03 31.36
CA ASN A 261 4.34 7.60 31.63
C ASN A 261 3.87 6.87 30.36
N PHE A 262 3.78 5.54 30.44
CA PHE A 262 3.41 4.70 29.29
C PHE A 262 1.98 4.96 28.80
N TYR A 263 1.00 5.19 29.68
CA TYR A 263 -0.37 5.45 29.28
C TYR A 263 -0.47 6.78 28.50
N GLU A 264 0.17 7.84 28.98
CA GLU A 264 0.25 9.11 28.25
C GLU A 264 0.98 8.95 26.92
N ALA A 265 2.05 8.16 26.86
CA ALA A 265 2.75 7.86 25.62
C ALA A 265 1.81 7.16 24.60
N CYS A 266 1.02 6.20 25.03
CA CYS A 266 0.02 5.53 24.20
C CYS A 266 -1.03 6.50 23.67
N GLN A 267 -1.57 7.38 24.52
CA GLN A 267 -2.56 8.39 24.10
C GLN A 267 -1.96 9.42 23.14
N SER A 268 -0.75 9.90 23.41
CA SER A 268 -0.02 10.84 22.56
C SER A 268 0.26 10.25 21.19
N PHE A 269 0.80 9.02 21.14
CA PHE A 269 1.00 8.27 19.90
C PHE A 269 -0.29 8.21 19.08
N TRP A 270 -1.41 7.88 19.71
CA TRP A 270 -2.68 7.74 19.01
C TRP A 270 -3.17 9.06 18.41
N PHE A 271 -3.06 10.16 19.14
CA PHE A 271 -3.43 11.47 18.59
C PHE A 271 -2.57 11.83 17.36
N VAL A 272 -1.27 11.57 17.39
CA VAL A 272 -0.39 11.78 16.23
C VAL A 272 -0.87 10.94 15.05
N GLN A 273 -1.05 9.62 15.26
CA GLN A 273 -1.45 8.66 14.23
C GLN A 273 -2.79 9.01 13.59
N GLN A 274 -3.77 9.44 14.40
CA GLN A 274 -5.09 9.81 13.93
C GLN A 274 -5.08 11.15 13.19
N LEU A 275 -4.41 12.17 13.74
CA LEU A 275 -4.53 13.55 13.25
C LEU A 275 -3.77 13.80 11.96
N ILE A 276 -2.67 13.11 11.71
CA ILE A 276 -2.04 13.10 10.38
C ILE A 276 -3.07 12.66 9.32
N GLN A 277 -3.89 11.67 9.63
CA GLN A 277 -4.91 11.12 8.74
C GLN A 277 -6.18 11.99 8.66
N MET A 278 -6.27 13.06 9.44
CA MET A 278 -7.26 14.12 9.29
C MET A 278 -6.75 15.28 8.42
N GLU A 279 -5.44 15.51 8.41
CA GLU A 279 -4.80 16.48 7.52
C GLU A 279 -4.74 16.00 6.08
N SER A 280 -4.45 14.70 5.86
CA SER A 280 -4.31 14.06 4.54
C SER A 280 -5.12 12.76 4.43
N SER A 281 -5.68 12.50 3.25
CA SER A 281 -6.35 11.22 2.94
C SER A 281 -5.39 10.09 2.58
N GLY A 282 -4.09 10.35 2.48
CA GLY A 282 -3.10 9.32 2.13
C GLY A 282 -3.11 8.14 3.08
N HIS A 283 -2.95 6.93 2.57
CA HIS A 283 -2.81 5.73 3.39
C HIS A 283 -1.33 5.41 3.71
N SER A 284 -1.08 4.30 4.43
CA SER A 284 0.27 3.88 4.81
C SER A 284 1.00 4.86 5.73
N ILE A 285 0.24 5.61 6.53
CA ILE A 285 0.80 6.33 7.67
C ILE A 285 1.15 5.25 8.71
N SER A 286 2.43 4.93 8.77
CA SER A 286 2.90 3.72 9.46
C SER A 286 3.47 4.05 10.84
N PRO A 287 3.08 3.32 11.90
CA PRO A 287 3.67 3.49 13.24
C PRO A 287 5.18 3.26 13.28
N GLY A 288 5.72 2.44 12.37
CA GLY A 288 7.14 2.14 12.32
C GLY A 288 7.64 1.35 13.53
N ARG A 289 8.75 1.75 14.11
CA ARG A 289 9.44 1.06 15.21
C ARG A 289 8.82 1.36 16.58
N PHE A 290 7.54 1.04 16.72
CA PHE A 290 6.74 1.28 17.91
C PHE A 290 7.38 0.68 19.18
N ASP A 291 7.93 -0.51 19.09
CA ASP A 291 8.63 -1.19 20.17
C ASP A 291 9.89 -0.47 20.67
N GLN A 292 10.44 0.47 19.88
CA GLN A 292 11.63 1.23 20.24
C GLN A 292 11.28 2.57 20.91
N TYR A 293 10.43 3.39 20.28
CA TYR A 293 10.15 4.72 20.85
C TYR A 293 9.18 4.69 22.04
N MET A 294 8.40 3.61 22.20
CA MET A 294 7.53 3.41 23.36
C MET A 294 8.26 2.74 24.54
N TYR A 295 9.35 2.02 24.29
CA TYR A 295 10.02 1.21 25.31
C TYR A 295 10.56 2.01 26.52
N PRO A 296 11.13 3.21 26.38
CA PRO A 296 11.58 3.98 27.52
C PRO A 296 10.49 4.27 28.57
N TYR A 297 9.27 4.57 28.12
CA TYR A 297 8.11 4.84 28.97
C TYR A 297 7.62 3.58 29.69
N TYR A 298 7.51 2.49 28.94
CA TYR A 298 7.17 1.17 29.48
C TYR A 298 8.18 0.73 30.54
N LYS A 299 9.46 0.76 30.22
CA LYS A 299 10.54 0.34 31.10
C LYS A 299 10.55 1.16 32.41
N SER A 300 10.47 2.47 32.31
CA SER A 300 10.47 3.37 33.46
C SER A 300 9.30 3.09 34.40
N ASP A 301 8.09 2.90 33.88
CA ASP A 301 6.91 2.63 34.69
C ASP A 301 6.95 1.23 35.34
N MET A 302 7.45 0.23 34.61
CA MET A 302 7.63 -1.12 35.14
C MET A 302 8.65 -1.15 36.29
N GLU A 303 9.80 -0.48 36.12
CA GLU A 303 10.85 -0.36 37.14
C GLU A 303 10.36 0.41 38.38
N ALA A 304 9.52 1.41 38.18
CA ALA A 304 8.92 2.19 39.28
C ALA A 304 7.74 1.47 39.96
N GLY A 305 7.25 0.35 39.41
CA GLY A 305 6.05 -0.35 39.90
C GLY A 305 4.72 0.38 39.69
N ASN A 306 4.69 1.34 38.75
CA ASN A 306 3.50 2.12 38.41
C ASN A 306 2.64 1.47 37.33
N LEU A 307 3.15 0.44 36.68
CA LEU A 307 2.52 -0.24 35.55
C LEU A 307 2.61 -1.75 35.74
N THR A 308 1.52 -2.46 35.52
CA THR A 308 1.53 -3.92 35.41
C THR A 308 1.65 -4.33 33.95
N ARG A 309 2.19 -5.50 33.70
CA ARG A 309 2.29 -6.03 32.35
C ARG A 309 0.94 -6.25 31.68
N GLU A 310 -0.04 -6.72 32.47
CA GLU A 310 -1.41 -6.93 32.04
C GLU A 310 -2.04 -5.63 31.54
N PHE A 311 -1.88 -4.54 32.29
CA PHE A 311 -2.43 -3.25 31.90
C PHE A 311 -1.67 -2.63 30.72
N ALA A 312 -0.35 -2.80 30.66
CA ALA A 312 0.43 -2.39 29.50
C ALA A 312 -0.03 -3.11 28.21
N GLN A 313 -0.27 -4.44 28.31
CA GLN A 313 -0.79 -5.21 27.18
C GLN A 313 -2.19 -4.75 26.79
N GLU A 314 -3.09 -4.50 27.75
CA GLU A 314 -4.42 -3.99 27.46
C GLU A 314 -4.40 -2.64 26.75
N LEU A 315 -3.52 -1.72 27.14
CA LEU A 315 -3.33 -0.43 26.45
C LEU A 315 -2.86 -0.62 25.00
N MET A 316 -1.91 -1.53 24.78
CA MET A 316 -1.45 -1.86 23.42
C MET A 316 -2.57 -2.50 22.61
N ASP A 317 -3.32 -3.43 23.17
CA ASP A 317 -4.47 -4.05 22.50
C ASP A 317 -5.52 -3.00 22.12
N CYS A 318 -5.77 -2.00 22.97
CA CYS A 318 -6.63 -0.86 22.65
C CYS A 318 -6.11 -0.07 21.45
N ILE A 319 -4.79 0.16 21.34
CA ILE A 319 -4.19 0.80 20.17
C ILE A 319 -4.42 -0.04 18.91
N TRP A 320 -4.26 -1.37 18.99
CA TRP A 320 -4.53 -2.28 17.86
C TRP A 320 -5.99 -2.19 17.40
N VAL A 321 -6.95 -2.11 18.33
CA VAL A 321 -8.35 -1.86 18.00
C VAL A 321 -8.52 -0.52 17.30
N LYS A 322 -7.93 0.55 17.84
CA LYS A 322 -8.01 1.90 17.25
C LYS A 322 -7.41 1.98 15.83
N LEU A 323 -6.34 1.26 15.55
CA LEU A 323 -5.75 1.18 14.20
C LEU A 323 -6.72 0.54 13.18
N ASN A 324 -7.65 -0.30 13.63
CA ASN A 324 -8.72 -0.87 12.79
C ASN A 324 -9.98 0.03 12.71
N ASP A 325 -10.10 1.07 13.55
CA ASP A 325 -11.19 2.04 13.49
C ASP A 325 -10.98 3.09 12.38
N LEU A 326 -9.74 3.38 12.02
CA LEU A 326 -9.41 4.28 10.91
C LEU A 326 -9.83 3.67 9.58
N ASN A 327 -10.47 4.46 8.72
CA ASN A 327 -10.91 4.01 7.42
C ASN A 327 -10.88 5.16 6.39
N LYS A 328 -10.80 4.80 5.11
CA LYS A 328 -10.81 5.75 3.98
C LYS A 328 -11.57 5.16 2.81
N CYS A 329 -12.44 5.96 2.22
CA CYS A 329 -13.16 5.59 1.01
C CYS A 329 -12.30 5.91 -0.22
N ARG A 330 -12.31 5.00 -1.20
CA ARG A 330 -11.64 5.13 -2.49
C ARG A 330 -12.64 4.93 -3.61
N ASP A 331 -12.32 5.38 -4.81
CA ASP A 331 -13.06 5.02 -6.02
C ASP A 331 -13.12 3.49 -6.22
N ALA A 332 -14.10 3.01 -6.99
CA ALA A 332 -14.35 1.57 -7.15
C ALA A 332 -13.14 0.82 -7.72
N ALA A 333 -12.42 1.39 -8.69
CA ALA A 333 -11.24 0.77 -9.29
C ALA A 333 -10.08 0.66 -8.28
N SER A 334 -9.82 1.73 -7.52
CA SER A 334 -8.81 1.69 -6.45
C SER A 334 -9.23 0.76 -5.31
N ALA A 335 -10.53 0.67 -4.99
CA ALA A 335 -11.03 -0.27 -3.98
C ALA A 335 -10.77 -1.73 -4.37
N GLU A 336 -10.83 -2.10 -5.65
CA GLU A 336 -10.43 -3.43 -6.13
C GLU A 336 -8.89 -3.63 -6.03
N GLY A 337 -8.10 -2.61 -6.34
CA GLY A 337 -6.63 -2.64 -6.26
C GLY A 337 -6.06 -2.63 -4.83
N PHE A 338 -6.88 -2.23 -3.83
CA PHE A 338 -6.51 -2.12 -2.40
C PHE A 338 -7.55 -2.79 -1.49
N ALA A 339 -8.20 -3.84 -1.97
CA ALA A 339 -9.37 -4.46 -1.36
C ALA A 339 -9.20 -4.84 0.11
N GLY A 340 -10.28 -4.74 0.89
CA GLY A 340 -10.36 -5.16 2.29
C GLY A 340 -10.23 -4.03 3.32
N TYR A 341 -10.56 -2.79 2.97
CA TYR A 341 -10.49 -1.60 3.84
C TYR A 341 -9.09 -1.33 4.41
N SER A 342 -8.04 -1.80 3.76
CA SER A 342 -6.70 -1.68 4.30
C SER A 342 -6.18 -0.24 4.25
N LEU A 343 -5.56 0.21 5.35
CA LEU A 343 -4.81 1.46 5.42
C LEU A 343 -3.29 1.24 5.48
N PHE A 344 -2.83 -0.01 5.41
CA PHE A 344 -1.41 -0.36 5.31
C PHE A 344 -0.55 0.28 6.40
N GLN A 345 -1.04 0.33 7.63
CA GLN A 345 -0.34 0.90 8.78
C GLN A 345 0.70 -0.09 9.28
N ASN A 346 1.91 -0.06 8.70
CA ASN A 346 2.97 -1.00 9.05
C ASN A 346 3.61 -0.63 10.38
N LEU A 347 3.68 -1.61 11.28
CA LEU A 347 4.37 -1.54 12.56
C LEU A 347 5.42 -2.65 12.59
N ILE A 348 6.68 -2.29 12.81
CA ILE A 348 7.78 -3.25 12.71
C ILE A 348 8.53 -3.37 14.03
N ALA A 349 8.81 -4.60 14.46
CA ALA A 349 9.46 -4.93 15.71
C ALA A 349 10.84 -5.58 15.51
N GLY A 350 11.71 -5.43 16.50
CA GLY A 350 13.05 -5.98 16.52
C GLY A 350 14.06 -5.23 15.65
N GLY A 351 15.09 -5.94 15.23
CA GLY A 351 16.16 -5.39 14.38
C GLY A 351 17.30 -4.75 15.15
N GLN A 352 18.00 -3.84 14.49
CA GLN A 352 19.24 -3.21 15.00
C GLN A 352 19.02 -1.74 15.35
N ASN A 353 19.84 -1.22 16.28
CA ASN A 353 20.03 0.21 16.46
C ASN A 353 21.06 0.77 15.45
N LYS A 354 21.31 2.09 15.52
CA LYS A 354 22.30 2.78 14.67
C LYS A 354 23.72 2.21 14.77
N ASP A 355 24.06 1.58 15.90
CA ASP A 355 25.39 1.04 16.21
C ASP A 355 25.54 -0.44 15.78
N GLY A 356 24.44 -1.07 15.31
CA GLY A 356 24.45 -2.45 14.84
C GLY A 356 24.25 -3.48 15.95
N GLU A 357 23.60 -3.11 17.04
CA GLU A 357 23.27 -3.97 18.16
C GLU A 357 21.79 -4.38 18.12
N ASP A 358 21.47 -5.59 18.56
CA ASP A 358 20.09 -6.06 18.67
C ASP A 358 19.31 -5.25 19.71
N VAL A 359 18.11 -4.82 19.31
CA VAL A 359 17.21 -4.01 20.16
C VAL A 359 15.87 -4.66 20.42
N THR A 360 15.76 -5.96 20.20
CA THR A 360 14.57 -6.73 20.59
C THR A 360 14.34 -6.58 22.10
N ASN A 361 13.14 -6.22 22.51
CA ASN A 361 12.76 -5.94 23.88
C ASN A 361 11.36 -6.48 24.20
N ASP A 362 10.88 -6.27 25.44
CA ASP A 362 9.58 -6.75 25.90
C ASP A 362 8.44 -6.32 24.96
N LEU A 363 8.44 -5.05 24.53
CA LEU A 363 7.39 -4.55 23.64
C LEU A 363 7.43 -5.22 22.26
N SER A 364 8.59 -5.71 21.80
CA SER A 364 8.69 -6.48 20.56
C SER A 364 7.82 -7.74 20.60
N PHE A 365 7.83 -8.45 21.75
CA PHE A 365 6.98 -9.61 21.99
C PHE A 365 5.52 -9.23 22.22
N MET A 366 5.28 -8.13 22.96
CA MET A 366 3.93 -7.66 23.27
C MET A 366 3.19 -7.17 22.00
N CYS A 367 3.88 -6.63 21.00
CA CYS A 367 3.30 -6.33 19.68
C CYS A 367 2.76 -7.59 18.98
N ILE A 368 3.52 -8.69 19.05
CA ILE A 368 3.07 -9.99 18.51
C ILE A 368 1.83 -10.46 19.28
N GLN A 369 1.84 -10.38 20.61
CA GLN A 369 0.72 -10.78 21.44
C GLN A 369 -0.53 -9.92 21.19
N ALA A 370 -0.41 -8.61 21.02
CA ALA A 370 -1.51 -7.72 20.66
C ALA A 370 -2.18 -8.14 19.35
N SER A 371 -1.39 -8.53 18.34
CA SER A 371 -1.92 -9.06 17.08
C SER A 371 -2.65 -10.40 17.26
N MET A 372 -2.20 -11.26 18.20
CA MET A 372 -2.92 -12.49 18.55
C MET A 372 -4.25 -12.20 19.26
N HIS A 373 -4.26 -11.24 20.20
CA HIS A 373 -5.44 -10.87 20.98
C HIS A 373 -6.53 -10.24 20.12
N VAL A 374 -6.16 -9.23 19.35
CA VAL A 374 -7.12 -8.45 18.55
C VAL A 374 -7.54 -9.23 17.31
N HIS A 375 -6.62 -9.96 16.68
CA HIS A 375 -6.83 -10.82 15.52
C HIS A 375 -7.55 -10.11 14.36
N LEU A 376 -7.09 -8.89 14.04
CA LEU A 376 -7.60 -8.05 12.97
C LEU A 376 -6.48 -7.66 12.00
N PRO A 377 -6.81 -7.20 10.78
CA PRO A 377 -5.83 -6.88 9.75
C PRO A 377 -4.80 -5.80 10.10
N ALA A 378 -5.17 -4.82 10.92
CA ALA A 378 -4.27 -3.73 11.32
C ALA A 378 -3.80 -3.87 12.78
N PRO A 379 -2.54 -3.43 13.05
CA PRO A 379 -1.55 -2.95 12.11
C PRO A 379 -1.01 -4.07 11.23
N SER A 380 -0.44 -3.71 10.06
CA SER A 380 0.37 -4.65 9.28
C SER A 380 1.66 -4.92 10.06
N LEU A 381 1.61 -5.89 10.99
CA LEU A 381 2.76 -6.23 11.82
C LEU A 381 3.86 -6.86 10.99
N SER A 382 5.07 -6.40 11.22
CA SER A 382 6.30 -6.86 10.56
C SER A 382 7.39 -7.11 11.61
N VAL A 383 8.36 -7.96 11.26
CA VAL A 383 9.54 -8.19 12.08
C VAL A 383 10.80 -8.05 11.24
N ARG A 384 11.81 -7.41 11.81
CA ARG A 384 13.15 -7.33 11.23
C ARG A 384 13.95 -8.56 11.63
N VAL A 385 14.61 -9.14 10.65
CA VAL A 385 15.46 -10.33 10.83
C VAL A 385 16.88 -10.00 10.39
N TRP A 386 17.85 -10.32 11.22
CA TRP A 386 19.27 -10.20 10.94
C TRP A 386 20.04 -11.32 11.64
N ASN A 387 21.35 -11.44 11.39
CA ASN A 387 22.17 -12.51 11.96
C ASN A 387 22.15 -12.58 13.48
N GLY A 388 22.01 -11.43 14.16
CA GLY A 388 21.91 -11.32 15.61
C GLY A 388 20.49 -11.44 16.20
N SER A 389 19.44 -11.62 15.37
CA SER A 389 18.07 -11.73 15.88
C SER A 389 17.92 -12.89 16.86
N PRO A 390 17.34 -12.66 18.07
CA PRO A 390 17.09 -13.72 19.04
C PRO A 390 16.20 -14.82 18.45
N HIS A 391 16.61 -16.07 18.61
CA HIS A 391 15.90 -17.22 18.04
C HIS A 391 14.46 -17.32 18.57
N GLU A 392 14.26 -17.14 19.89
CA GLU A 392 12.94 -17.21 20.52
C GLU A 392 12.00 -16.08 20.06
N PHE A 393 12.54 -14.93 19.65
CA PHE A 393 11.73 -13.87 19.05
C PHE A 393 11.19 -14.32 17.68
N LEU A 394 12.00 -14.98 16.86
CA LEU A 394 11.56 -15.50 15.57
C LEU A 394 10.57 -16.66 15.73
N ILE A 395 10.74 -17.51 16.73
CA ILE A 395 9.76 -18.54 17.08
C ILE A 395 8.43 -17.93 17.49
N LYS A 396 8.46 -16.87 18.34
CA LYS A 396 7.23 -16.16 18.72
C LYS A 396 6.54 -15.54 17.52
N ALA A 397 7.29 -14.96 16.59
CA ALA A 397 6.76 -14.45 15.33
C ALA A 397 6.11 -15.57 14.49
N ALA A 398 6.77 -16.74 14.40
CA ALA A 398 6.24 -17.92 13.72
C ALA A 398 4.96 -18.48 14.39
N GLU A 399 4.83 -18.38 15.72
CA GLU A 399 3.59 -18.71 16.42
C GLU A 399 2.42 -17.83 15.97
N LEU A 400 2.63 -16.53 15.76
CA LEU A 400 1.61 -15.66 15.20
C LEU A 400 1.28 -16.07 13.75
N THR A 401 2.29 -16.35 12.92
CA THR A 401 2.08 -16.82 11.54
C THR A 401 1.23 -18.09 11.50
N ARG A 402 1.47 -19.02 12.43
CA ARG A 402 0.70 -20.28 12.56
C ARG A 402 -0.78 -20.05 12.87
N THR A 403 -1.18 -18.91 13.45
CA THR A 403 -2.60 -18.63 13.70
C THR A 403 -3.42 -18.42 12.44
N GLY A 404 -2.76 -18.26 11.28
CA GLY A 404 -3.43 -18.05 9.99
C GLY A 404 -3.77 -16.61 9.66
N ILE A 405 -3.48 -15.64 10.56
CA ILE A 405 -3.80 -14.22 10.35
C ILE A 405 -2.99 -13.56 9.22
N GLY A 406 -1.97 -14.23 8.69
CA GLY A 406 -1.09 -13.68 7.67
C GLY A 406 -0.08 -12.63 8.19
N LEU A 407 0.19 -12.62 9.48
CA LEU A 407 1.14 -11.75 10.17
C LEU A 407 2.14 -12.60 10.97
N PRO A 408 3.35 -12.09 11.24
CA PRO A 408 3.95 -10.90 10.68
C PRO A 408 4.53 -11.15 9.26
N ALA A 409 4.90 -10.06 8.57
CA ALA A 409 5.83 -10.13 7.45
C ALA A 409 7.27 -10.09 7.96
N TYR A 410 8.22 -10.71 7.22
CA TYR A 410 9.61 -10.84 7.63
C TYR A 410 10.53 -10.06 6.68
N TYR A 411 11.43 -9.25 7.22
CA TYR A 411 12.31 -8.34 6.47
C TYR A 411 13.77 -8.56 6.81
N ASN A 412 14.63 -8.61 5.79
CA ASN A 412 16.05 -8.93 5.90
C ASN A 412 16.92 -7.68 6.02
N ASP A 413 17.43 -7.41 7.21
CA ASP A 413 18.36 -6.31 7.46
C ASP A 413 19.61 -6.37 6.59
N GLU A 414 20.12 -7.57 6.31
CA GLU A 414 21.35 -7.80 5.53
C GLU A 414 21.22 -7.39 4.05
N VAL A 415 20.01 -7.16 3.57
CA VAL A 415 19.72 -6.68 2.21
C VAL A 415 19.20 -5.24 2.22
N ILE A 416 18.27 -4.94 3.13
CA ILE A 416 17.61 -3.63 3.17
C ILE A 416 18.57 -2.52 3.57
N ILE A 417 19.45 -2.75 4.56
CA ILE A 417 20.43 -1.74 5.00
C ILE A 417 21.35 -1.34 3.84
N PRO A 418 22.05 -2.27 3.13
CA PRO A 418 22.83 -1.89 1.97
C PRO A 418 22.02 -1.27 0.83
N ALA A 419 20.77 -1.73 0.58
CA ALA A 419 19.91 -1.16 -0.45
C ALA A 419 19.61 0.32 -0.17
N LEU A 420 19.33 0.68 1.07
CA LEU A 420 19.12 2.07 1.48
C LEU A 420 20.39 2.92 1.41
N GLN A 421 21.55 2.36 1.78
CA GLN A 421 22.84 3.05 1.62
C GLN A 421 23.13 3.36 0.15
N ASN A 422 22.79 2.45 -0.78
CA ASN A 422 22.89 2.68 -2.21
C ASN A 422 21.98 3.83 -2.70
N ARG A 423 20.99 4.24 -1.91
CA ARG A 423 20.12 5.40 -2.12
C ARG A 423 20.55 6.65 -1.40
N GLY A 424 21.71 6.62 -0.76
CA GLY A 424 22.32 7.79 -0.11
C GLY A 424 21.99 7.94 1.38
N LEU A 425 21.33 6.96 2.02
CA LEU A 425 21.18 6.98 3.47
C LEU A 425 22.53 6.72 4.14
N SER A 426 22.79 7.40 5.26
CA SER A 426 23.90 7.03 6.13
C SER A 426 23.72 5.61 6.68
N LEU A 427 24.81 4.94 7.07
CA LEU A 427 24.69 3.62 7.68
C LEU A 427 23.85 3.64 8.96
N ALA A 428 23.97 4.70 9.77
CA ALA A 428 23.19 4.88 10.98
C ALA A 428 21.68 4.97 10.68
N ASP A 429 21.28 5.81 9.70
CA ASP A 429 19.89 5.95 9.28
C ASP A 429 19.36 4.67 8.61
N ALA A 430 20.18 4.02 7.78
CA ALA A 430 19.80 2.76 7.12
C ALA A 430 19.58 1.63 8.15
N ARG A 431 20.40 1.52 9.21
CA ARG A 431 20.21 0.53 10.27
C ARG A 431 18.93 0.74 11.07
N GLU A 432 18.46 1.97 11.16
CA GLU A 432 17.22 2.31 11.87
C GLU A 432 15.99 2.38 10.95
N TYR A 433 16.04 1.72 9.79
CA TYR A 433 14.92 1.71 8.88
C TYR A 433 13.65 1.11 9.51
N ASN A 434 12.53 1.55 9.04
CA ASN A 434 11.22 0.93 9.22
C ASN A 434 10.58 0.66 7.87
N ILE A 435 9.50 -0.09 7.88
CA ILE A 435 8.70 -0.35 6.69
C ILE A 435 7.48 0.56 6.66
N ILE A 436 7.16 1.05 5.49
CA ILE A 436 5.98 1.82 5.19
C ILE A 436 5.03 0.95 4.38
N GLY A 437 3.75 1.03 4.69
CA GLY A 437 2.74 0.35 3.89
C GLY A 437 2.96 -1.15 3.79
N CYS A 438 3.30 -1.61 2.60
CA CYS A 438 3.44 -3.03 2.30
C CYS A 438 4.84 -3.57 2.58
N VAL A 439 5.84 -3.08 1.85
CA VAL A 439 7.21 -3.62 1.84
C VAL A 439 8.29 -2.53 1.72
N GLU A 440 7.93 -1.27 1.77
CA GLU A 440 8.76 -0.13 1.42
C GLU A 440 9.63 0.34 2.59
N PRO A 441 10.96 0.22 2.51
CA PRO A 441 11.82 0.64 3.60
C PRO A 441 12.16 2.13 3.54
N GLN A 442 12.17 2.78 4.69
CA GLN A 442 12.65 4.17 4.85
C GLN A 442 13.15 4.46 6.27
N LYS A 443 13.77 5.62 6.47
CA LYS A 443 14.09 6.16 7.80
C LYS A 443 12.95 7.03 8.31
N ALA A 444 12.32 6.62 9.40
CA ALA A 444 11.27 7.38 10.07
C ALA A 444 11.71 8.80 10.43
N GLY A 445 10.80 9.77 10.26
CA GLY A 445 11.04 11.15 10.61
C GLY A 445 12.08 11.90 9.76
N LYS A 446 12.60 11.27 8.69
CA LYS A 446 13.61 11.87 7.79
C LYS A 446 13.27 11.74 6.31
N THR A 447 12.30 10.92 5.95
CA THR A 447 12.03 10.55 4.56
C THR A 447 10.64 10.97 4.14
N GLU A 448 10.56 11.58 2.96
CA GLU A 448 9.36 11.66 2.13
C GLU A 448 9.60 10.78 0.91
N GLY A 449 9.00 9.60 0.90
CA GLY A 449 9.39 8.54 -0.04
C GLY A 449 8.47 8.40 -1.24
N TRP A 450 7.28 9.03 -1.24
CA TRP A 450 6.27 8.83 -2.29
C TRP A 450 6.22 7.37 -2.77
N HIS A 451 6.27 6.46 -1.80
CA HIS A 451 6.11 5.03 -2.05
C HIS A 451 4.69 4.77 -2.57
N ASP A 452 4.47 3.70 -3.31
CA ASP A 452 3.17 3.43 -3.94
C ASP A 452 2.78 4.50 -4.99
N ALA A 453 3.78 5.04 -5.69
CA ALA A 453 3.58 6.15 -6.60
C ALA A 453 2.82 5.75 -7.87
N ALA A 454 3.05 4.55 -8.40
CA ALA A 454 2.35 3.99 -9.55
C ALA A 454 2.43 2.46 -9.57
N PHE A 455 1.49 1.82 -10.27
CA PHE A 455 1.48 0.38 -10.52
C PHE A 455 1.72 0.12 -12.00
N PHE A 456 2.87 -0.50 -12.33
CA PHE A 456 3.30 -0.77 -13.69
C PHE A 456 3.13 -2.25 -14.02
N ASN A 457 2.25 -2.57 -14.96
CA ASN A 457 2.04 -3.93 -15.44
C ASN A 457 3.08 -4.28 -16.51
N MET A 458 4.10 -5.04 -16.13
CA MET A 458 5.21 -5.40 -17.04
C MET A 458 4.78 -6.28 -18.22
N CYS A 459 3.58 -6.87 -18.20
CA CYS A 459 3.06 -7.67 -19.29
C CYS A 459 2.52 -6.84 -20.46
N ARG A 460 2.02 -5.62 -20.19
CA ARG A 460 1.43 -4.76 -21.23
C ARG A 460 2.45 -4.30 -22.27
N PRO A 461 3.68 -3.89 -21.93
CA PRO A 461 4.71 -3.60 -22.94
C PRO A 461 5.02 -4.75 -23.89
N LEU A 462 4.89 -6.02 -23.43
CA LEU A 462 5.05 -7.18 -24.33
C LEU A 462 3.91 -7.26 -25.36
N GLU A 463 2.67 -6.97 -24.97
CA GLU A 463 1.57 -6.88 -25.93
C GLU A 463 1.83 -5.80 -26.99
N MET A 464 2.45 -4.68 -26.58
CA MET A 464 2.83 -3.62 -27.52
C MET A 464 3.94 -4.05 -28.49
N VAL A 465 4.82 -4.98 -28.11
CA VAL A 465 5.76 -5.59 -29.06
C VAL A 465 5.01 -6.37 -30.14
N PHE A 466 4.06 -7.24 -29.75
CA PHE A 466 3.28 -8.05 -30.69
C PHE A 466 2.39 -7.21 -31.61
N SER A 467 1.89 -6.07 -31.14
CA SER A 467 0.99 -5.17 -31.90
C SER A 467 1.73 -4.00 -32.57
N ASN A 468 3.08 -3.94 -32.47
CA ASN A 468 3.88 -2.81 -32.96
C ASN A 468 3.40 -1.45 -32.39
N GLY A 469 3.09 -1.45 -31.09
CA GLY A 469 2.69 -0.24 -30.35
C GLY A 469 1.22 0.14 -30.44
N MET A 470 0.38 -0.72 -31.03
CA MET A 470 -1.06 -0.50 -31.13
C MET A 470 -1.82 -1.17 -29.98
N ASP A 471 -2.85 -0.50 -29.45
CA ASP A 471 -3.85 -1.08 -28.55
C ASP A 471 -5.24 -0.56 -28.92
N LYS A 472 -6.20 -1.47 -29.05
CA LYS A 472 -7.59 -1.13 -29.45
C LYS A 472 -7.67 -0.20 -30.66
N GLY A 473 -6.81 -0.40 -31.64
CA GLY A 473 -6.75 0.41 -32.87
C GLY A 473 -6.11 1.80 -32.73
N VAL A 474 -5.51 2.11 -31.59
CA VAL A 474 -4.81 3.36 -31.31
C VAL A 474 -3.31 3.12 -31.19
N GLN A 475 -2.48 3.94 -31.81
CA GLN A 475 -1.03 3.92 -31.60
C GLN A 475 -0.72 4.58 -30.26
N ILE A 476 -0.37 3.77 -29.27
CA ILE A 476 -0.11 4.24 -27.89
C ILE A 476 1.36 4.23 -27.50
N SER A 477 2.22 3.61 -28.31
CA SER A 477 3.65 3.57 -28.04
C SER A 477 4.50 3.56 -29.32
N VAL A 478 5.82 3.50 -29.13
CA VAL A 478 6.78 3.47 -30.23
C VAL A 478 6.61 2.21 -31.09
N GLN A 479 6.83 2.36 -32.39
CA GLN A 479 6.85 1.22 -33.30
C GLN A 479 8.19 0.49 -33.19
N THR A 480 8.13 -0.81 -32.93
CA THR A 480 9.32 -1.67 -32.76
C THR A 480 9.52 -2.67 -33.90
N GLY A 481 8.63 -2.64 -34.88
CA GLY A 481 8.66 -3.52 -36.06
C GLY A 481 7.69 -4.70 -35.94
N ASP A 482 7.53 -5.44 -37.04
CA ASP A 482 6.73 -6.68 -37.03
C ASP A 482 7.53 -7.82 -36.42
N VAL A 483 7.00 -8.43 -35.39
CA VAL A 483 7.64 -9.55 -34.67
C VAL A 483 7.91 -10.77 -35.54
N THR A 484 7.14 -10.97 -36.62
CA THR A 484 7.31 -12.07 -37.56
C THR A 484 8.54 -11.90 -38.47
N GLU A 485 9.05 -10.69 -38.58
CA GLU A 485 10.29 -10.37 -39.34
C GLU A 485 11.55 -10.40 -38.49
N MET A 486 11.43 -10.48 -37.14
CA MET A 486 12.56 -10.52 -36.21
C MET A 486 13.27 -11.86 -36.30
N LYS A 487 14.57 -11.85 -36.58
CA LYS A 487 15.36 -13.05 -36.87
C LYS A 487 16.06 -13.67 -35.68
N SER A 488 16.17 -12.91 -34.57
CA SER A 488 16.83 -13.36 -33.34
C SER A 488 16.04 -13.00 -32.12
N PHE A 489 16.26 -13.74 -31.03
CA PHE A 489 15.70 -13.40 -29.71
C PHE A 489 16.19 -12.02 -29.23
N ASP A 490 17.43 -11.66 -29.54
CA ASP A 490 17.98 -10.36 -29.13
C ASP A 490 17.22 -9.20 -29.77
N GLU A 491 16.83 -9.30 -31.05
CA GLU A 491 15.97 -8.28 -31.70
C GLU A 491 14.62 -8.16 -31.02
N PHE A 492 13.99 -9.29 -30.67
CA PHE A 492 12.71 -9.30 -29.96
C PHE A 492 12.84 -8.72 -28.55
N TYR A 493 13.88 -9.12 -27.82
CA TYR A 493 14.13 -8.63 -26.47
C TYR A 493 14.48 -7.14 -26.44
N ASP A 494 15.21 -6.65 -27.44
CA ASP A 494 15.47 -5.20 -27.59
C ASP A 494 14.19 -4.41 -27.89
N ALA A 495 13.26 -4.97 -28.67
CA ALA A 495 11.95 -4.36 -28.88
C ALA A 495 11.16 -4.26 -27.55
N TYR A 496 11.19 -5.31 -26.74
CA TYR A 496 10.57 -5.27 -25.41
C TYR A 496 11.20 -4.20 -24.49
N LYS A 497 12.53 -4.13 -24.43
CA LYS A 497 13.22 -3.10 -23.64
C LYS A 497 12.86 -1.68 -24.09
N LYS A 498 12.72 -1.43 -25.40
CA LYS A 498 12.28 -0.12 -25.92
C LYS A 498 10.87 0.23 -25.49
N GLN A 499 9.94 -0.73 -25.50
CA GLN A 499 8.58 -0.52 -24.99
C GLN A 499 8.60 -0.21 -23.48
N MET A 500 9.39 -0.94 -22.70
CA MET A 500 9.57 -0.71 -21.27
C MET A 500 10.09 0.70 -20.97
N GLU A 501 11.18 1.11 -21.64
CA GLU A 501 11.79 2.45 -21.42
C GLU A 501 10.82 3.58 -21.79
N TYR A 502 10.06 3.42 -22.88
CA TYR A 502 9.06 4.39 -23.30
C TYR A 502 7.98 4.58 -22.23
N PHE A 503 7.34 3.51 -21.78
CA PHE A 503 6.27 3.59 -20.79
C PHE A 503 6.76 4.00 -19.40
N ILE A 504 7.99 3.64 -19.02
CA ILE A 504 8.61 4.13 -17.78
C ILE A 504 8.76 5.65 -17.83
N SER A 505 9.15 6.23 -18.97
CA SER A 505 9.24 7.69 -19.10
C SER A 505 7.88 8.39 -18.92
N LEU A 506 6.80 7.77 -19.40
CA LEU A 506 5.45 8.30 -19.26
C LEU A 506 4.93 8.16 -17.82
N LEU A 507 5.24 7.06 -17.15
CA LEU A 507 4.97 6.88 -15.73
C LEU A 507 5.64 7.99 -14.90
N VAL A 508 6.93 8.24 -15.14
CA VAL A 508 7.67 9.31 -14.47
C VAL A 508 7.04 10.69 -14.74
N ASN A 509 6.58 10.95 -15.96
CA ASN A 509 5.87 12.19 -16.27
C ASN A 509 4.58 12.34 -15.44
N ALA A 510 3.79 11.27 -15.34
CA ALA A 510 2.56 11.27 -14.56
C ALA A 510 2.83 11.49 -13.06
N ASP A 511 3.78 10.75 -12.48
CA ASP A 511 4.15 10.88 -11.07
C ASP A 511 4.68 12.29 -10.75
N ASN A 512 5.55 12.85 -11.60
CA ASN A 512 6.07 14.20 -11.41
C ASN A 512 4.97 15.27 -11.51
N ALA A 513 3.99 15.09 -12.40
CA ALA A 513 2.84 15.99 -12.52
C ALA A 513 1.98 15.98 -11.24
N ILE A 514 1.77 14.81 -10.66
CA ILE A 514 1.02 14.64 -9.41
C ILE A 514 1.80 15.29 -8.24
N ASP A 515 3.10 15.05 -8.15
CA ASP A 515 3.98 15.59 -7.11
C ASP A 515 3.94 17.13 -7.09
N VAL A 516 4.08 17.78 -8.26
CA VAL A 516 3.97 19.24 -8.41
C VAL A 516 2.58 19.72 -7.97
N ALA A 517 1.51 19.04 -8.39
CA ALA A 517 0.15 19.43 -8.04
C ALA A 517 -0.11 19.40 -6.51
N HIS A 518 0.44 18.41 -5.81
CA HIS A 518 0.38 18.35 -4.35
C HIS A 518 1.12 19.50 -3.68
N ALA A 519 2.33 19.82 -4.14
CA ALA A 519 3.10 20.95 -3.61
C ALA A 519 2.37 22.28 -3.78
N GLU A 520 1.68 22.47 -4.90
CA GLU A 520 0.98 23.71 -5.21
C GLU A 520 -0.38 23.86 -4.52
N ARG A 521 -1.13 22.77 -4.31
CA ARG A 521 -2.51 22.83 -3.81
C ARG A 521 -2.72 22.28 -2.41
N CYS A 522 -1.90 21.30 -1.98
CA CYS A 522 -2.12 20.63 -0.71
C CYS A 522 -0.83 20.38 0.10
N PRO A 523 -0.01 21.40 0.37
CA PRO A 523 1.10 21.25 1.31
C PRO A 523 0.58 20.91 2.71
N LEU A 524 1.35 20.12 3.48
CA LEU A 524 0.95 19.56 4.78
C LEU A 524 1.83 20.09 5.90
N PRO A 525 1.49 21.23 6.52
CA PRO A 525 2.31 21.84 7.58
C PRO A 525 2.39 20.99 8.85
N PHE A 526 1.30 20.34 9.25
CA PHE A 526 1.28 19.50 10.47
C PHE A 526 2.14 18.25 10.31
N LEU A 527 1.97 17.50 9.25
CA LEU A 527 2.81 16.33 8.97
C LEU A 527 4.28 16.74 8.87
N SER A 528 4.56 17.83 8.15
CA SER A 528 5.93 18.30 7.88
C SER A 528 6.71 18.68 9.15
N CYS A 529 6.04 19.17 10.20
CA CYS A 529 6.73 19.55 11.44
C CYS A 529 7.35 18.36 12.19
N MET A 530 6.96 17.15 11.87
CA MET A 530 7.46 15.91 12.45
C MET A 530 8.43 15.16 11.52
N VAL A 531 8.94 15.84 10.49
CA VAL A 531 9.96 15.33 9.58
C VAL A 531 11.18 16.25 9.60
N ASP A 532 12.35 15.67 9.88
CA ASP A 532 13.60 16.42 10.02
C ASP A 532 13.91 17.25 8.76
N ASP A 533 14.53 18.39 8.98
CA ASP A 533 14.89 19.44 8.03
C ASP A 533 13.73 20.32 7.54
N CYS A 534 12.46 19.90 7.62
CA CYS A 534 11.34 20.71 7.15
C CYS A 534 11.28 22.07 7.84
N LEU A 535 11.38 22.12 9.18
CA LEU A 535 11.40 23.40 9.93
C LEU A 535 12.60 24.27 9.54
N LYS A 536 13.79 23.68 9.52
CA LYS A 536 15.05 24.39 9.18
C LYS A 536 15.03 24.94 7.76
N ARG A 537 14.56 24.15 6.81
CA ARG A 537 14.45 24.56 5.40
C ARG A 537 13.27 25.49 5.14
N GLY A 538 12.28 25.52 6.03
CA GLY A 538 11.04 26.26 5.86
C GLY A 538 10.20 25.74 4.69
N LYS A 539 10.15 24.43 4.52
CA LYS A 539 9.47 23.75 3.40
C LYS A 539 8.67 22.55 3.89
N SER A 540 7.50 22.37 3.31
CA SER A 540 6.73 21.13 3.51
C SER A 540 7.44 19.93 2.89
N VAL A 541 7.00 18.73 3.29
CA VAL A 541 7.52 17.48 2.68
C VAL A 541 7.25 17.43 1.17
N GLN A 542 6.14 18.01 0.70
CA GLN A 542 5.80 18.10 -0.73
C GLN A 542 6.74 19.01 -1.53
N GLU A 543 7.43 19.93 -0.85
CA GLU A 543 8.38 20.85 -1.46
C GLU A 543 9.84 20.40 -1.32
N GLY A 544 10.07 19.17 -0.87
CA GLY A 544 11.40 18.63 -0.63
C GLY A 544 12.02 19.09 0.70
N GLY A 545 11.20 19.34 1.72
CA GLY A 545 11.64 19.72 3.05
C GLY A 545 12.36 18.62 3.82
N ALA A 546 12.06 17.35 3.53
CA ALA A 546 12.65 16.20 4.20
C ALA A 546 14.14 16.03 3.89
N VAL A 547 14.86 15.29 4.75
CA VAL A 547 16.27 14.92 4.53
C VAL A 547 16.40 14.07 3.27
N TYR A 548 15.54 13.02 3.15
CA TYR A 548 15.52 12.10 2.02
C TYR A 548 14.19 12.24 1.25
N ASN A 549 14.27 12.40 -0.08
CA ASN A 549 13.12 12.61 -0.94
C ASN A 549 13.16 11.63 -2.11
N PHE A 550 12.36 10.54 -2.04
CA PHE A 550 12.31 9.50 -3.08
C PHE A 550 10.95 9.51 -3.79
N THR A 551 10.85 8.77 -4.89
CA THR A 551 9.60 8.37 -5.52
C THR A 551 9.70 6.90 -5.90
N GLY A 552 8.74 6.10 -5.44
CA GLY A 552 8.79 4.64 -5.51
C GLY A 552 7.61 4.02 -6.25
N PRO A 553 7.62 3.96 -7.59
CA PRO A 553 6.63 3.21 -8.34
C PRO A 553 6.89 1.70 -8.31
N GLN A 554 5.82 0.90 -8.43
CA GLN A 554 5.87 -0.55 -8.38
C GLN A 554 5.70 -1.19 -9.74
N GLY A 555 6.53 -2.21 -10.03
CA GLY A 555 6.37 -3.14 -11.15
C GLY A 555 5.91 -4.51 -10.67
N PHE A 556 5.11 -5.20 -11.47
CA PHE A 556 4.65 -6.55 -11.19
C PHE A 556 4.46 -7.36 -12.48
N GLY A 557 4.25 -8.68 -12.34
CA GLY A 557 4.18 -9.60 -13.47
C GLY A 557 5.54 -10.11 -13.93
N ILE A 558 6.58 -10.06 -13.08
CA ILE A 558 7.95 -10.46 -13.41
C ILE A 558 8.01 -11.93 -13.80
N ALA A 559 7.38 -12.82 -13.04
CA ALA A 559 7.36 -14.26 -13.34
C ALA A 559 6.71 -14.54 -14.69
N ASN A 560 5.58 -13.89 -15.01
CA ASN A 560 4.93 -13.99 -16.30
C ASN A 560 5.86 -13.55 -17.43
N MET A 561 6.57 -12.44 -17.24
CA MET A 561 7.49 -11.91 -18.26
C MET A 561 8.72 -12.77 -18.43
N ALA A 562 9.33 -13.23 -17.33
CA ALA A 562 10.47 -14.13 -17.38
C ALA A 562 10.11 -15.42 -18.12
N ASP A 563 9.02 -16.06 -17.73
CA ASP A 563 8.55 -17.31 -18.33
C ASP A 563 8.10 -17.12 -19.78
N SER A 564 7.47 -15.98 -20.12
CA SER A 564 7.05 -15.65 -21.49
C SER A 564 8.25 -15.46 -22.43
N LEU A 565 9.18 -14.63 -22.04
CA LEU A 565 10.38 -14.34 -22.85
C LEU A 565 11.28 -15.56 -22.94
N TYR A 566 11.38 -16.35 -21.87
CA TYR A 566 12.12 -17.62 -21.88
C TYR A 566 11.48 -18.63 -22.84
N ALA A 567 10.16 -18.77 -22.84
CA ALA A 567 9.44 -19.64 -23.76
C ALA A 567 9.61 -19.21 -25.22
N ILE A 568 9.53 -17.89 -25.50
CA ILE A 568 9.82 -17.36 -26.85
C ILE A 568 11.25 -17.70 -27.28
N ARG A 569 12.25 -17.45 -26.41
CA ARG A 569 13.65 -17.79 -26.69
C ARG A 569 13.79 -19.26 -27.03
N LYS A 570 13.25 -20.17 -26.24
CA LYS A 570 13.36 -21.62 -26.40
C LYS A 570 12.59 -22.13 -27.61
N LEU A 571 11.29 -21.88 -27.68
CA LEU A 571 10.41 -22.54 -28.64
C LEU A 571 10.48 -21.91 -30.03
N VAL A 572 10.65 -20.59 -30.12
CA VAL A 572 10.65 -19.86 -31.39
C VAL A 572 12.05 -19.78 -31.99
N TYR A 573 13.04 -19.31 -31.23
CA TYR A 573 14.36 -19.01 -31.77
C TYR A 573 15.37 -20.16 -31.65
N GLU A 574 15.42 -20.88 -30.54
CA GLU A 574 16.39 -21.95 -30.32
C GLU A 574 15.92 -23.28 -30.92
N GLU A 575 14.78 -23.80 -30.53
CA GLU A 575 14.24 -25.09 -30.93
C GLU A 575 13.42 -25.06 -32.22
N LYS A 576 12.90 -23.89 -32.59
CA LYS A 576 12.10 -23.65 -33.81
C LYS A 576 10.90 -24.59 -33.94
N LYS A 577 10.26 -24.88 -32.80
CA LYS A 577 9.06 -25.74 -32.72
C LYS A 577 7.77 -24.96 -33.00
N VAL A 578 7.80 -23.64 -32.81
CA VAL A 578 6.70 -22.71 -32.99
C VAL A 578 7.18 -21.53 -33.79
N THR A 579 6.45 -21.11 -34.82
CA THR A 579 6.77 -19.86 -35.52
C THR A 579 6.21 -18.67 -34.76
N MET A 580 6.75 -17.48 -35.00
CA MET A 580 6.23 -16.27 -34.37
C MET A 580 4.79 -15.96 -34.82
N GLU A 581 4.44 -16.29 -36.06
CA GLU A 581 3.07 -16.18 -36.59
C GLU A 581 2.11 -17.09 -35.83
N GLU A 582 2.48 -18.37 -35.63
CA GLU A 582 1.66 -19.33 -34.87
C GLU A 582 1.46 -18.85 -33.44
N LEU A 583 2.53 -18.37 -32.78
CA LEU A 583 2.45 -17.86 -31.41
C LEU A 583 1.53 -16.64 -31.33
N LYS A 584 1.70 -15.67 -32.22
CA LYS A 584 0.85 -14.46 -32.30
C LYS A 584 -0.62 -14.81 -32.48
N GLU A 585 -0.92 -15.75 -33.40
CA GLU A 585 -2.28 -16.24 -33.59
C GLU A 585 -2.83 -16.97 -32.35
N ALA A 586 -2.04 -17.84 -31.73
CA ALA A 586 -2.44 -18.58 -30.52
C ALA A 586 -2.78 -17.64 -29.35
N LEU A 587 -1.99 -16.58 -29.16
CA LEU A 587 -2.25 -15.54 -28.14
C LEU A 587 -3.55 -14.78 -28.46
N ALA A 588 -3.75 -14.34 -29.68
CA ALA A 588 -4.96 -13.62 -30.11
C ALA A 588 -6.25 -14.46 -29.90
N TRP A 589 -6.15 -15.77 -30.06
CA TRP A 589 -7.25 -16.71 -29.86
C TRP A 589 -7.25 -17.37 -28.46
N ASN A 590 -6.51 -16.76 -27.50
CA ASN A 590 -6.44 -17.23 -26.13
C ASN A 590 -6.20 -18.75 -26.03
N TYR A 591 -5.24 -19.24 -26.82
CA TYR A 591 -4.89 -20.67 -26.96
C TYR A 591 -6.08 -21.58 -27.34
N GLY A 592 -6.98 -21.11 -28.16
CA GLY A 592 -8.14 -21.86 -28.63
C GLY A 592 -9.37 -21.77 -27.72
N LYS A 593 -9.33 -21.01 -26.61
CA LYS A 593 -10.49 -20.75 -25.75
C LYS A 593 -11.52 -19.79 -26.37
N GLY A 594 -11.19 -19.23 -27.53
CA GLY A 594 -12.00 -18.24 -28.23
C GLY A 594 -11.52 -16.83 -27.99
N ILE A 595 -12.03 -15.92 -28.82
CA ILE A 595 -11.82 -14.48 -28.57
C ILE A 595 -12.58 -14.11 -27.32
N ASP A 596 -11.92 -13.37 -26.46
CA ASP A 596 -12.56 -12.84 -25.27
C ASP A 596 -13.72 -11.90 -25.63
N ALA A 597 -14.85 -12.05 -24.92
CA ALA A 597 -16.05 -11.26 -25.14
C ALA A 597 -15.80 -9.75 -24.91
N GLN A 598 -14.88 -9.38 -24.00
CA GLN A 598 -14.52 -7.98 -23.76
C GLN A 598 -13.72 -7.42 -24.93
N ALA A 599 -12.73 -8.16 -25.44
CA ALA A 599 -11.97 -7.75 -26.63
C ALA A 599 -12.88 -7.64 -27.86
N ALA A 600 -13.83 -8.55 -28.01
CA ALA A 600 -14.84 -8.51 -29.05
C ALA A 600 -15.75 -7.29 -28.91
N ALA A 601 -16.19 -6.95 -27.70
CA ALA A 601 -16.99 -5.77 -27.43
C ALA A 601 -16.22 -4.47 -27.71
N ASP A 602 -14.95 -4.41 -27.29
CA ASP A 602 -14.09 -3.24 -27.54
C ASP A 602 -13.88 -3.00 -29.04
N ILE A 603 -13.55 -4.05 -29.79
CA ILE A 603 -13.41 -3.96 -31.26
C ILE A 603 -14.73 -3.52 -31.92
N THR A 604 -15.85 -4.09 -31.45
CA THR A 604 -17.17 -3.75 -31.95
C THR A 604 -17.46 -2.27 -31.70
N THR A 605 -17.24 -1.77 -30.50
CA THR A 605 -17.48 -0.38 -30.12
C THR A 605 -16.66 0.58 -30.96
N ILE A 606 -15.35 0.29 -31.14
CA ILE A 606 -14.45 1.12 -31.97
C ILE A 606 -14.92 1.18 -33.43
N VAL A 607 -15.29 0.03 -33.99
CA VAL A 607 -15.77 -0.02 -35.38
C VAL A 607 -17.09 0.69 -35.52
N MET A 608 -18.00 0.54 -34.53
CA MET A 608 -19.29 1.24 -34.52
C MET A 608 -19.12 2.77 -34.48
N GLN A 609 -18.23 3.26 -33.63
CA GLN A 609 -17.90 4.69 -33.55
C GLN A 609 -17.34 5.21 -34.90
N LYS A 610 -16.36 4.50 -35.49
CA LYS A 610 -15.80 4.89 -36.78
C LYS A 610 -16.83 4.89 -37.91
N LEU A 611 -17.79 3.95 -37.93
CA LEU A 611 -18.87 3.92 -38.90
C LEU A 611 -19.83 5.12 -38.71
N GLN A 612 -20.17 5.46 -37.46
CA GLN A 612 -20.99 6.64 -37.16
C GLN A 612 -20.30 7.95 -37.52
N GLU A 613 -19.02 8.10 -37.25
CA GLU A 613 -18.19 9.26 -37.60
C GLU A 613 -18.15 9.46 -39.13
N ASN A 614 -18.23 8.36 -39.91
CA ASN A 614 -18.30 8.40 -41.38
C ASN A 614 -19.75 8.45 -41.93
N GLY A 615 -20.74 8.73 -41.10
CA GLY A 615 -22.14 8.89 -41.49
C GLY A 615 -22.85 7.60 -41.88
N ILE A 616 -22.33 6.43 -41.50
CA ILE A 616 -22.92 5.12 -41.80
C ILE A 616 -23.83 4.72 -40.62
N SER A 617 -25.13 4.56 -40.93
CA SER A 617 -26.09 4.09 -39.94
C SER A 617 -25.86 2.63 -39.61
N VAL A 618 -25.65 2.33 -38.30
CA VAL A 618 -25.31 0.99 -37.82
C VAL A 618 -26.55 0.35 -37.18
N ASN A 619 -26.97 -0.78 -37.71
CA ASN A 619 -27.97 -1.65 -37.11
C ASN A 619 -27.31 -2.94 -36.55
N GLU A 620 -28.08 -3.77 -35.85
CA GLU A 620 -27.63 -5.00 -35.21
C GLU A 620 -27.01 -6.01 -36.20
N GLN A 621 -27.50 -6.07 -37.43
CA GLN A 621 -26.96 -6.92 -38.51
C GLN A 621 -25.60 -6.41 -39.00
N THR A 622 -25.46 -5.08 -39.15
CA THR A 622 -24.19 -4.45 -39.56
C THR A 622 -23.15 -4.61 -38.47
N ALA A 623 -23.52 -4.49 -37.18
CA ALA A 623 -22.65 -4.72 -36.05
C ALA A 623 -22.11 -6.17 -36.03
N THR A 624 -23.00 -7.16 -36.25
CA THR A 624 -22.62 -8.57 -36.31
C THR A 624 -21.71 -8.86 -37.51
N ALA A 625 -22.00 -8.30 -38.67
CA ALA A 625 -21.16 -8.46 -39.89
C ALA A 625 -19.79 -7.81 -39.73
N VAL A 626 -19.71 -6.65 -39.08
CA VAL A 626 -18.47 -5.94 -38.77
C VAL A 626 -17.65 -6.71 -37.71
N MET A 627 -18.31 -7.24 -36.71
CA MET A 627 -17.69 -8.12 -35.71
C MET A 627 -17.06 -9.35 -36.38
N THR A 628 -17.80 -10.03 -37.22
CA THR A 628 -17.32 -11.20 -37.96
C THR A 628 -16.16 -10.86 -38.91
N ALA A 629 -16.18 -9.69 -39.54
CA ALA A 629 -15.12 -9.23 -40.44
C ALA A 629 -13.86 -8.74 -39.69
N ALA A 630 -14.04 -8.07 -38.55
CA ALA A 630 -12.94 -7.55 -37.73
C ALA A 630 -12.24 -8.65 -36.90
N LEU A 631 -13.00 -9.64 -36.46
CA LEU A 631 -12.51 -10.77 -35.67
C LEU A 631 -11.98 -11.93 -36.53
N GLY A 632 -12.22 -11.92 -37.83
CA GLY A 632 -11.91 -13.02 -38.73
C GLY A 632 -12.89 -14.20 -38.58
N THR A 633 -12.75 -15.22 -39.44
CA THR A 633 -13.47 -16.47 -39.28
C THR A 633 -12.87 -17.27 -38.09
N GLU A 634 -13.74 -17.90 -37.29
CA GLU A 634 -13.30 -18.81 -36.23
C GLU A 634 -12.20 -19.78 -36.73
N PRO A 635 -11.11 -19.99 -35.98
CA PRO A 635 -10.04 -20.87 -36.41
C PRO A 635 -10.58 -22.28 -36.70
N SER A 636 -10.02 -22.92 -37.74
CA SER A 636 -10.40 -24.32 -38.04
C SER A 636 -10.09 -25.22 -36.84
N PRO A 637 -10.74 -26.41 -36.76
CA PRO A 637 -10.44 -27.39 -35.71
C PRO A 637 -8.94 -27.75 -35.63
N GLU A 638 -8.25 -27.83 -36.78
CA GLU A 638 -6.83 -28.09 -36.84
C GLU A 638 -6.01 -26.95 -36.25
N LYS A 639 -6.35 -25.68 -36.52
CA LYS A 639 -5.70 -24.54 -35.90
C LYS A 639 -5.96 -24.47 -34.40
N LYS A 640 -7.16 -24.74 -33.94
CA LYS A 640 -7.46 -24.83 -32.49
C LYS A 640 -6.61 -25.91 -31.82
N ALA A 641 -6.52 -27.09 -32.40
CA ALA A 641 -5.66 -28.17 -31.90
C ALA A 641 -4.18 -27.75 -31.86
N ARG A 642 -3.70 -26.99 -32.86
CA ARG A 642 -2.32 -26.46 -32.87
C ARG A 642 -2.10 -25.43 -31.77
N PHE A 643 -3.06 -24.57 -31.48
CA PHE A 643 -2.97 -23.61 -30.37
C PHE A 643 -2.93 -24.31 -29.01
N GLU A 644 -3.71 -25.38 -28.81
CA GLU A 644 -3.64 -26.21 -27.61
C GLU A 644 -2.30 -26.93 -27.49
N GLU A 645 -1.73 -27.42 -28.60
CA GLU A 645 -0.39 -28.01 -28.63
C GLU A 645 0.70 -26.97 -28.27
N ILE A 646 0.61 -25.74 -28.80
CA ILE A 646 1.52 -24.65 -28.45
C ILE A 646 1.42 -24.34 -26.95
N HIS A 647 0.22 -24.24 -26.42
CA HIS A 647 0.01 -24.02 -24.98
C HIS A 647 0.67 -25.11 -24.14
N LYS A 648 0.49 -26.36 -24.52
CA LYS A 648 1.13 -27.51 -23.86
C LYS A 648 2.66 -27.44 -23.92
N MET A 649 3.24 -27.14 -25.11
CA MET A 649 4.69 -26.95 -25.24
C MET A 649 5.20 -25.81 -24.34
N ILE A 650 4.48 -24.72 -24.24
CA ILE A 650 4.80 -23.61 -23.35
C ILE A 650 4.77 -24.05 -21.88
N ASP A 651 3.77 -24.85 -21.47
CA ASP A 651 3.69 -25.37 -20.11
C ASP A 651 4.85 -26.31 -19.74
N GLU A 652 5.42 -27.01 -20.72
CA GLU A 652 6.57 -27.90 -20.54
C GLU A 652 7.92 -27.15 -20.45
N VAL A 653 7.99 -25.89 -20.86
CA VAL A 653 9.21 -25.05 -20.73
C VAL A 653 9.48 -24.79 -19.24
N PRO A 654 10.75 -24.87 -18.77
CA PRO A 654 11.09 -24.55 -17.39
C PRO A 654 10.53 -23.19 -16.93
N LYS A 655 10.04 -23.14 -15.70
CA LYS A 655 9.42 -21.97 -15.11
C LYS A 655 10.21 -21.43 -13.92
N PHE A 656 10.18 -20.13 -13.74
CA PHE A 656 10.70 -19.43 -12.56
C PHE A 656 10.05 -19.98 -11.27
N GLY A 657 10.84 -20.09 -10.21
CA GLY A 657 10.38 -20.61 -8.92
C GLY A 657 10.71 -22.07 -8.63
N ASN A 658 11.55 -22.73 -9.47
CA ASN A 658 11.88 -24.15 -9.36
C ASN A 658 13.39 -24.44 -9.22
N ASP A 659 14.17 -23.46 -8.75
CA ASP A 659 15.62 -23.57 -8.57
C ASP A 659 16.33 -23.98 -9.86
N ILE A 660 16.05 -23.30 -10.94
CA ILE A 660 16.67 -23.53 -12.25
C ILE A 660 17.49 -22.28 -12.61
N PRO A 661 18.82 -22.31 -12.46
CA PRO A 661 19.67 -21.10 -12.61
C PRO A 661 19.47 -20.34 -13.92
N ASP A 662 19.33 -21.03 -15.05
CA ASP A 662 19.16 -20.38 -16.37
C ASP A 662 17.87 -19.56 -16.44
N VAL A 663 16.79 -20.06 -15.87
CA VAL A 663 15.50 -19.36 -15.81
C VAL A 663 15.54 -18.22 -14.76
N ASP A 664 16.10 -18.52 -13.59
CA ASP A 664 16.09 -17.59 -12.45
C ASP A 664 16.97 -16.35 -12.71
N TYR A 665 18.17 -16.54 -13.29
CA TYR A 665 19.02 -15.41 -13.70
C TYR A 665 18.44 -14.64 -14.88
N PHE A 666 17.71 -15.32 -15.76
CA PHE A 666 16.97 -14.64 -16.82
C PHE A 666 15.82 -13.78 -16.23
N ALA A 667 15.12 -14.27 -15.22
CA ALA A 667 14.11 -13.48 -14.50
C ALA A 667 14.70 -12.21 -13.85
N ARG A 668 15.92 -12.33 -13.28
CA ARG A 668 16.67 -11.16 -12.80
C ARG A 668 16.91 -10.13 -13.92
N ASP A 669 17.37 -10.60 -15.09
CA ASP A 669 17.66 -9.71 -16.22
C ASP A 669 16.38 -9.06 -16.78
N VAL A 670 15.24 -9.75 -16.71
CA VAL A 670 13.92 -9.18 -17.01
C VAL A 670 13.54 -8.10 -15.98
N ALA A 671 13.75 -8.35 -14.70
CA ALA A 671 13.51 -7.33 -13.66
C ALA A 671 14.36 -6.08 -13.88
N TYR A 672 15.58 -6.20 -14.42
CA TYR A 672 16.43 -5.05 -14.77
C TYR A 672 15.82 -4.15 -15.85
N THR A 673 14.94 -4.65 -16.70
CA THR A 673 14.28 -3.81 -17.73
C THR A 673 13.34 -2.76 -17.12
N TYR A 674 12.91 -2.97 -15.88
CA TYR A 674 12.12 -2.01 -15.10
C TYR A 674 12.99 -1.23 -14.09
N THR A 675 13.79 -1.93 -13.29
CA THR A 675 14.47 -1.34 -12.15
C THR A 675 15.59 -0.37 -12.55
N ARG A 676 16.39 -0.71 -13.59
CA ARG A 676 17.53 0.13 -14.03
C ARG A 676 17.11 1.42 -14.73
N PRO A 677 16.14 1.43 -15.65
CA PRO A 677 15.70 2.67 -16.28
C PRO A 677 15.16 3.69 -15.27
N LEU A 678 14.39 3.26 -14.27
CA LEU A 678 13.83 4.15 -13.24
C LEU A 678 14.90 4.91 -12.46
N GLN A 679 16.05 4.30 -12.19
CA GLN A 679 17.13 4.93 -11.42
C GLN A 679 17.74 6.18 -12.12
N LYS A 680 17.48 6.36 -13.40
CA LYS A 680 17.98 7.52 -14.19
C LYS A 680 17.19 8.79 -13.91
N TYR A 681 16.00 8.70 -13.31
CA TYR A 681 15.08 9.81 -13.15
C TYR A 681 15.13 10.47 -11.78
N MET A 682 14.82 11.75 -11.77
CA MET A 682 14.70 12.58 -10.58
C MET A 682 13.25 13.07 -10.43
N ASN A 683 12.81 13.24 -9.20
CA ASN A 683 11.50 13.82 -8.88
C ASN A 683 11.59 15.35 -8.63
N PRO A 684 10.45 16.07 -8.60
CA PRO A 684 10.44 17.52 -8.38
C PRO A 684 10.99 17.96 -7.01
N ARG A 685 11.00 17.06 -6.02
CA ARG A 685 11.53 17.32 -4.66
C ARG A 685 13.05 17.17 -4.56
N GLY A 686 13.73 16.88 -5.70
CA GLY A 686 15.19 16.75 -5.78
C GLY A 686 15.72 15.37 -5.40
N GLY A 687 14.87 14.36 -5.32
CA GLY A 687 15.25 12.98 -5.04
C GLY A 687 15.19 12.07 -6.26
N HIS A 688 15.66 10.84 -6.07
CA HIS A 688 15.70 9.83 -7.13
C HIS A 688 14.45 8.95 -7.12
N TYR A 689 14.13 8.40 -8.29
CA TYR A 689 13.21 7.28 -8.41
C TYR A 689 13.86 5.99 -7.88
N GLN A 690 13.07 5.16 -7.21
CA GLN A 690 13.49 3.85 -6.73
C GLN A 690 12.42 2.81 -7.06
N ALA A 691 12.84 1.70 -7.66
CA ALA A 691 11.91 0.65 -8.04
C ALA A 691 11.43 -0.16 -6.85
N GLY A 692 10.14 -0.51 -6.85
CA GLY A 692 9.55 -1.57 -6.05
C GLY A 692 9.04 -2.70 -6.95
N LEU A 693 9.00 -3.93 -6.41
CA LEU A 693 8.49 -5.10 -7.11
C LEU A 693 7.40 -5.77 -6.27
N TYR A 694 6.22 -5.15 -6.29
CA TYR A 694 5.03 -5.61 -5.56
C TYR A 694 3.76 -4.95 -6.11
N PRO A 695 2.58 -5.63 -6.08
CA PRO A 695 1.38 -5.14 -6.74
C PRO A 695 0.32 -4.57 -5.79
N VAL A 696 0.41 -4.73 -4.46
CA VAL A 696 -0.76 -4.74 -3.58
C VAL A 696 -1.75 -5.81 -4.08
N SER A 697 -2.98 -5.50 -4.47
CA SER A 697 -3.85 -6.44 -5.19
C SER A 697 -4.08 -6.05 -6.68
N ALA A 698 -3.34 -5.06 -7.17
CA ALA A 698 -3.49 -4.54 -8.54
C ALA A 698 -3.16 -5.56 -9.65
N ASN A 699 -2.39 -6.61 -9.35
CA ASN A 699 -2.15 -7.73 -10.26
C ASN A 699 -3.43 -8.46 -10.69
N VAL A 700 -4.50 -8.39 -9.91
CA VAL A 700 -5.80 -8.97 -10.23
C VAL A 700 -6.57 -8.11 -11.25
N PRO A 701 -6.98 -6.86 -10.95
CA PRO A 701 -7.72 -6.04 -11.91
C PRO A 701 -6.90 -5.69 -13.15
N LEU A 702 -5.60 -5.40 -13.04
CA LEU A 702 -4.76 -5.09 -14.21
C LEU A 702 -4.39 -6.35 -15.00
N GLY A 703 -4.28 -7.51 -14.36
CA GLY A 703 -4.24 -8.81 -15.06
C GLY A 703 -5.52 -9.07 -15.85
N GLY A 704 -6.67 -8.65 -15.32
CA GLY A 704 -7.96 -8.65 -16.00
C GLY A 704 -8.01 -7.81 -17.29
N GLN A 705 -7.12 -6.81 -17.42
CA GLN A 705 -6.98 -5.98 -18.61
C GLN A 705 -5.85 -6.45 -19.56
N THR A 706 -5.28 -7.62 -19.30
CA THR A 706 -4.14 -8.16 -20.05
C THR A 706 -4.58 -9.40 -20.84
N GLY A 707 -4.25 -9.44 -22.14
CA GLY A 707 -4.48 -10.58 -23.02
C GLY A 707 -3.69 -11.82 -22.60
N ALA A 708 -3.79 -12.91 -23.37
CA ALA A 708 -3.00 -14.11 -23.14
C ALA A 708 -1.50 -13.82 -23.27
N THR A 709 -0.69 -14.46 -22.45
CA THR A 709 0.78 -14.26 -22.44
C THR A 709 1.54 -15.55 -22.77
N PRO A 710 2.73 -15.45 -23.37
CA PRO A 710 3.53 -16.60 -23.84
C PRO A 710 4.05 -17.55 -22.74
N ASP A 711 3.76 -17.27 -21.47
CA ASP A 711 4.00 -18.20 -20.35
C ASP A 711 2.88 -19.24 -20.15
N GLY A 712 1.83 -19.20 -20.98
CA GLY A 712 0.65 -20.03 -20.90
C GLY A 712 -0.51 -19.46 -20.07
N ARG A 713 -0.41 -18.21 -19.61
CA ARG A 713 -1.49 -17.52 -18.90
C ARG A 713 -2.62 -17.17 -19.90
N TYR A 714 -3.84 -17.53 -19.55
CA TYR A 714 -5.02 -17.14 -20.32
C TYR A 714 -5.34 -15.66 -20.16
N ALA A 715 -5.94 -15.07 -21.18
CA ALA A 715 -6.43 -13.69 -21.15
C ALA A 715 -7.33 -13.44 -19.93
N HIS A 716 -7.27 -12.21 -19.40
CA HIS A 716 -8.10 -11.70 -18.29
C HIS A 716 -7.99 -12.46 -16.98
N THR A 717 -6.92 -13.19 -16.78
CA THR A 717 -6.57 -13.80 -15.51
C THR A 717 -5.50 -12.96 -14.77
N PRO A 718 -5.39 -13.02 -13.43
CA PRO A 718 -4.37 -12.29 -12.70
C PRO A 718 -2.96 -12.60 -13.20
N VAL A 719 -2.08 -11.60 -13.18
CA VAL A 719 -0.64 -11.79 -13.35
C VAL A 719 0.01 -12.07 -11.99
N ALA A 720 1.26 -12.55 -12.01
CA ALA A 720 2.00 -12.88 -10.80
C ALA A 720 2.21 -11.66 -9.90
N ASP A 721 2.12 -11.86 -8.59
CA ASP A 721 2.26 -10.85 -7.58
C ASP A 721 3.75 -10.65 -7.19
N GLY A 722 4.21 -9.42 -7.25
CA GLY A 722 5.55 -9.03 -6.81
C GLY A 722 6.66 -9.85 -7.47
N VAL A 723 7.49 -10.49 -6.64
CA VAL A 723 8.58 -11.37 -7.08
C VAL A 723 8.22 -12.86 -6.95
N SER A 724 6.98 -13.16 -6.59
CA SER A 724 6.51 -14.55 -6.48
C SER A 724 6.49 -15.25 -7.83
N PRO A 725 6.72 -16.57 -7.87
CA PRO A 725 6.45 -17.36 -9.07
C PRO A 725 4.98 -17.26 -9.50
N SER A 726 4.70 -17.51 -10.76
CA SER A 726 3.31 -17.62 -11.25
C SER A 726 2.56 -18.72 -10.50
N ALA A 727 1.31 -18.43 -10.10
CA ALA A 727 0.50 -19.33 -9.28
C ALA A 727 0.42 -20.75 -9.88
N GLY A 728 0.79 -21.76 -9.08
CA GLY A 728 0.79 -23.16 -9.46
C GLY A 728 1.99 -23.60 -10.30
N LYS A 729 2.99 -22.75 -10.57
CA LYS A 729 4.18 -23.08 -11.37
C LYS A 729 5.41 -23.43 -10.53
N ASP A 730 5.43 -23.10 -9.25
CA ASP A 730 6.49 -23.42 -8.27
C ASP A 730 6.26 -24.83 -7.66
N VAL A 731 6.56 -25.86 -8.44
CA VAL A 731 6.21 -27.24 -8.11
C VAL A 731 7.30 -28.04 -7.35
N LYS A 732 8.47 -27.43 -7.13
CA LYS A 732 9.61 -28.09 -6.44
C LYS A 732 9.70 -27.77 -4.94
N GLY A 733 8.66 -27.16 -4.38
CA GLY A 733 8.55 -26.86 -2.95
C GLY A 733 9.08 -25.49 -2.54
N PRO A 734 8.87 -25.11 -1.26
CA PRO A 734 9.07 -23.75 -0.78
C PRO A 734 10.54 -23.31 -0.82
N THR A 735 11.48 -24.22 -0.57
CA THR A 735 12.91 -23.92 -0.62
C THR A 735 13.39 -23.60 -2.03
N ALA A 736 12.91 -24.36 -3.04
CA ALA A 736 13.25 -24.09 -4.44
C ALA A 736 12.69 -22.75 -4.90
N ALA A 737 11.44 -22.42 -4.52
CA ALA A 737 10.84 -21.13 -4.81
C ALA A 737 11.64 -19.99 -4.15
N ALA A 738 12.01 -20.13 -2.88
CA ALA A 738 12.83 -19.15 -2.16
C ALA A 738 14.21 -18.97 -2.81
N THR A 739 14.86 -20.05 -3.23
CA THR A 739 16.15 -19.99 -3.93
C THR A 739 16.04 -19.26 -5.27
N SER A 740 15.01 -19.52 -6.06
CA SER A 740 14.77 -18.80 -7.32
C SER A 740 14.59 -17.30 -7.08
N VAL A 741 13.73 -16.93 -6.12
CA VAL A 741 13.46 -15.53 -5.79
C VAL A 741 14.71 -14.83 -5.25
N SER A 742 15.55 -15.50 -4.46
CA SER A 742 16.79 -14.93 -3.93
C SER A 742 17.81 -14.56 -5.00
N ARG A 743 17.72 -15.17 -6.21
CA ARG A 743 18.60 -14.86 -7.36
C ARG A 743 18.26 -13.54 -8.06
N LEU A 744 17.09 -12.95 -7.75
CA LEU A 744 16.82 -11.59 -8.16
C LEU A 744 17.75 -10.62 -7.41
N ASP A 745 18.09 -9.49 -8.05
CA ASP A 745 18.94 -8.49 -7.41
C ASP A 745 18.10 -7.57 -6.49
N HIS A 746 17.89 -8.02 -5.26
CA HIS A 746 17.11 -7.26 -4.27
C HIS A 746 17.80 -5.96 -3.81
N PHE A 747 19.13 -5.83 -3.97
CA PHE A 747 19.85 -4.63 -3.53
C PHE A 747 19.51 -3.38 -4.34
N ILE A 748 19.07 -3.53 -5.58
CA ILE A 748 18.67 -2.39 -6.43
C ILE A 748 17.17 -2.11 -6.34
N VAL A 749 16.40 -2.96 -5.69
CA VAL A 749 14.94 -2.81 -5.51
C VAL A 749 14.68 -2.17 -4.14
N SER A 750 15.18 -0.96 -3.95
CA SER A 750 15.17 -0.29 -2.64
C SER A 750 13.79 0.22 -2.20
N ASN A 751 12.79 0.20 -3.08
CA ASN A 751 11.39 0.42 -2.69
C ASN A 751 10.66 -0.87 -2.27
N GLY A 752 11.39 -1.98 -2.12
CA GLY A 752 10.88 -3.23 -1.57
C GLY A 752 10.51 -4.28 -2.62
N THR A 753 10.60 -5.53 -2.19
CA THR A 753 10.12 -6.70 -2.94
C THR A 753 9.09 -7.47 -2.12
N LEU A 754 8.14 -8.09 -2.80
CA LEU A 754 7.10 -8.87 -2.15
C LEU A 754 7.13 -10.31 -2.62
N PHE A 755 7.37 -11.22 -1.67
CA PHE A 755 7.35 -12.66 -1.91
C PHE A 755 6.29 -13.34 -1.02
N ASN A 756 5.24 -13.86 -1.65
CA ASN A 756 4.18 -14.62 -1.01
C ASN A 756 4.46 -16.13 -1.02
N GLN A 757 4.18 -16.78 0.12
CA GLN A 757 4.05 -18.23 0.17
C GLN A 757 2.77 -18.63 0.92
N LYS A 758 2.15 -19.75 0.54
CA LYS A 758 1.00 -20.32 1.22
C LYS A 758 1.37 -21.71 1.73
N PHE A 759 1.14 -21.94 3.02
CA PHE A 759 1.42 -23.22 3.67
C PHE A 759 0.14 -23.89 4.17
N HIS A 760 0.12 -25.20 4.04
CA HIS A 760 -0.89 -25.98 4.75
C HIS A 760 -0.65 -25.85 6.27
N PRO A 761 -1.69 -25.71 7.11
CA PRO A 761 -1.54 -25.52 8.56
C PRO A 761 -0.70 -26.59 9.26
N SER A 762 -0.73 -27.84 8.79
CA SER A 762 0.07 -28.93 9.36
C SER A 762 1.58 -28.72 9.24
N ALA A 763 2.06 -27.90 8.30
CA ALA A 763 3.48 -27.63 8.13
C ALA A 763 4.09 -26.86 9.32
N LEU A 764 3.31 -26.05 10.02
CA LEU A 764 3.74 -25.27 11.19
C LEU A 764 3.30 -25.94 12.51
N ALA A 765 2.92 -27.23 12.49
CA ALA A 765 2.47 -27.93 13.68
C ALA A 765 3.60 -28.18 14.69
N GLY A 766 3.33 -27.93 15.97
CA GLY A 766 4.29 -28.15 17.05
C GLY A 766 5.53 -27.26 16.96
N ARG A 767 6.51 -27.51 17.83
CA ARG A 767 7.79 -26.78 17.86
C ARG A 767 8.64 -27.11 16.62
N GLU A 768 8.64 -28.34 16.17
CA GLU A 768 9.42 -28.78 15.01
C GLU A 768 8.98 -28.06 13.72
N GLY A 769 7.67 -27.89 13.50
CA GLY A 769 7.16 -27.12 12.36
C GLY A 769 7.60 -25.65 12.39
N LEU A 770 7.57 -25.02 13.56
CA LEU A 770 8.07 -23.65 13.75
C LEU A 770 9.57 -23.54 13.50
N GLU A 771 10.37 -24.50 13.95
CA GLU A 771 11.83 -24.51 13.69
C GLU A 771 12.15 -24.63 12.20
N LYS A 772 11.46 -25.53 11.47
CA LYS A 772 11.61 -25.65 10.01
C LYS A 772 11.22 -24.35 9.30
N PHE A 773 10.14 -23.74 9.75
CA PHE A 773 9.66 -22.48 9.20
C PHE A 773 10.67 -21.32 9.41
N VAL A 774 11.21 -21.17 10.60
CA VAL A 774 12.27 -20.18 10.89
C VAL A 774 13.55 -20.48 10.10
N ALA A 775 13.90 -21.76 9.92
CA ALA A 775 15.04 -22.17 9.11
C ALA A 775 14.86 -21.81 7.63
N LEU A 776 13.66 -21.95 7.06
CA LEU A 776 13.34 -21.50 5.70
C LEU A 776 13.57 -19.99 5.54
N ILE A 777 13.06 -19.18 6.49
CA ILE A 777 13.23 -17.71 6.46
C ILE A 777 14.72 -17.35 6.52
N ARG A 778 15.47 -17.91 7.46
CA ARG A 778 16.91 -17.66 7.58
C ARG A 778 17.68 -18.09 6.33
N GLY A 779 17.38 -19.26 5.78
CA GLY A 779 18.01 -19.77 4.56
C GLY A 779 17.76 -18.89 3.33
N TYR A 780 16.55 -18.35 3.20
CA TYR A 780 16.23 -17.38 2.13
C TYR A 780 16.98 -16.06 2.34
N PHE A 781 17.05 -15.57 3.58
CA PHE A 781 17.72 -14.30 3.89
C PHE A 781 19.25 -14.41 3.78
N ASP A 782 19.82 -15.55 4.11
CA ASP A 782 21.26 -15.83 3.88
C ASP A 782 21.60 -15.81 2.37
N GLN A 783 20.67 -16.23 1.52
CA GLN A 783 20.76 -16.14 0.07
C GLN A 783 20.45 -14.75 -0.50
N LYS A 784 20.26 -13.74 0.37
CA LYS A 784 20.00 -12.32 0.01
C LYS A 784 18.60 -12.02 -0.52
N GLY A 785 17.61 -12.81 -0.14
CA GLY A 785 16.22 -12.41 -0.28
C GLY A 785 15.89 -11.24 0.66
N MET A 786 14.95 -10.38 0.26
CA MET A 786 14.64 -9.14 1.01
C MET A 786 13.46 -9.31 1.98
N HIS A 787 12.41 -10.00 1.56
CA HIS A 787 11.12 -10.05 2.26
C HIS A 787 10.40 -11.37 1.99
N MET A 788 9.71 -11.88 3.02
CA MET A 788 8.75 -12.99 2.90
C MET A 788 7.49 -12.70 3.71
N GLN A 789 6.36 -13.15 3.19
CA GLN A 789 5.09 -13.17 3.91
C GLN A 789 4.30 -14.45 3.60
N PHE A 790 3.35 -14.80 4.48
CA PHE A 790 2.76 -16.12 4.46
C PHE A 790 1.25 -16.10 4.64
N ASN A 791 0.57 -17.02 3.95
CA ASN A 791 -0.74 -17.53 4.32
C ASN A 791 -0.58 -18.92 4.93
N VAL A 792 -1.19 -19.17 6.07
CA VAL A 792 -1.25 -20.51 6.68
C VAL A 792 -2.71 -20.93 6.77
N VAL A 793 -3.23 -21.39 5.65
CA VAL A 793 -4.64 -21.78 5.48
C VAL A 793 -4.72 -22.80 4.36
N ASP A 794 -5.54 -23.83 4.53
CA ASP A 794 -5.75 -24.82 3.49
C ASP A 794 -6.78 -24.35 2.44
N ARG A 795 -6.68 -24.92 1.26
CA ARG A 795 -7.54 -24.60 0.13
C ARG A 795 -9.01 -24.92 0.39
N GLU A 796 -9.28 -26.00 1.13
CA GLU A 796 -10.66 -26.41 1.43
C GLU A 796 -11.37 -25.38 2.32
N THR A 797 -10.69 -24.87 3.33
CA THR A 797 -11.20 -23.78 4.19
C THR A 797 -11.54 -22.53 3.36
N LEU A 798 -10.67 -22.13 2.43
CA LEU A 798 -10.91 -20.96 1.56
C LEU A 798 -12.11 -21.19 0.63
N LEU A 799 -12.24 -22.36 0.06
CA LEU A 799 -13.37 -22.72 -0.80
C LEU A 799 -14.69 -22.81 -0.02
N ASP A 800 -14.66 -23.30 1.22
CA ASP A 800 -15.84 -23.31 2.09
C ASP A 800 -16.23 -21.89 2.52
N ALA A 801 -15.24 -21.06 2.84
CA ALA A 801 -15.47 -19.65 3.18
C ALA A 801 -16.08 -18.83 2.02
N GLN A 802 -15.73 -19.16 0.76
CA GLN A 802 -16.39 -18.57 -0.41
C GLN A 802 -17.87 -18.96 -0.53
N LYS A 803 -18.22 -20.18 -0.12
CA LYS A 803 -19.60 -20.69 -0.22
C LYS A 803 -20.45 -20.27 0.97
N HIS A 804 -19.84 -20.16 2.14
CA HIS A 804 -20.49 -19.92 3.43
C HIS A 804 -19.85 -18.75 4.18
N PRO A 805 -19.80 -17.52 3.62
CA PRO A 805 -19.10 -16.39 4.21
C PRO A 805 -19.56 -16.04 5.62
N GLU A 806 -20.82 -16.33 5.95
CA GLU A 806 -21.40 -16.10 7.28
C GLU A 806 -20.72 -16.92 8.40
N LYS A 807 -20.08 -18.06 8.08
CA LYS A 807 -19.34 -18.89 9.04
C LYS A 807 -17.89 -18.41 9.26
N TYR A 808 -17.38 -17.62 8.37
CA TYR A 808 -15.97 -17.23 8.30
C TYR A 808 -15.72 -15.72 8.42
N LYS A 809 -16.58 -15.02 9.14
CA LYS A 809 -16.52 -13.55 9.33
C LYS A 809 -15.20 -13.04 9.91
N HIS A 810 -14.46 -13.90 10.60
CA HIS A 810 -13.19 -13.57 11.25
C HIS A 810 -11.97 -14.19 10.53
N LEU A 811 -12.17 -14.83 9.37
CA LEU A 811 -11.06 -15.40 8.61
C LEU A 811 -10.25 -14.28 7.96
N VAL A 812 -9.06 -14.05 8.49
CA VAL A 812 -8.09 -13.10 7.92
C VAL A 812 -7.13 -13.85 7.01
N VAL A 813 -6.76 -13.25 5.89
CA VAL A 813 -5.77 -13.78 4.95
C VAL A 813 -4.75 -12.72 4.59
N ARG A 814 -3.54 -13.15 4.23
CA ARG A 814 -2.52 -12.27 3.66
C ARG A 814 -2.76 -12.09 2.17
N VAL A 815 -2.93 -10.85 1.74
CA VAL A 815 -3.11 -10.52 0.32
C VAL A 815 -1.75 -10.29 -0.33
N ALA A 816 -1.25 -9.07 -0.28
CA ALA A 816 0.07 -8.72 -0.80
C ALA A 816 0.57 -7.45 -0.08
N GLY A 817 1.41 -7.64 0.94
CA GLY A 817 1.89 -6.56 1.80
C GLY A 817 0.92 -6.16 2.93
N TYR A 818 -0.27 -6.72 2.96
CA TYR A 818 -1.29 -6.48 3.98
C TYR A 818 -2.19 -7.70 4.18
N SER A 819 -2.91 -7.72 5.29
CA SER A 819 -3.94 -8.71 5.58
C SER A 819 -5.33 -8.11 5.49
N ALA A 820 -6.33 -8.93 5.18
CA ALA A 820 -7.73 -8.53 5.08
C ALA A 820 -8.66 -9.67 5.51
N LEU A 821 -9.89 -9.34 5.86
CA LEU A 821 -10.94 -10.34 6.07
C LEU A 821 -11.29 -10.97 4.71
N PHE A 822 -11.11 -12.28 4.58
CA PHE A 822 -11.29 -13.01 3.32
C PHE A 822 -12.68 -12.79 2.71
N THR A 823 -13.71 -12.78 3.56
CA THR A 823 -15.10 -12.64 3.12
C THR A 823 -15.47 -11.24 2.63
N THR A 824 -14.61 -10.24 2.85
CA THR A 824 -14.80 -8.87 2.35
C THR A 824 -14.11 -8.60 1.02
N LEU A 825 -13.28 -9.54 0.57
CA LEU A 825 -12.56 -9.42 -0.71
C LEU A 825 -13.47 -9.74 -1.89
N SER A 826 -13.17 -9.15 -3.05
CA SER A 826 -13.84 -9.49 -4.30
C SER A 826 -13.59 -10.95 -4.69
N ARG A 827 -14.51 -11.53 -5.44
CA ARG A 827 -14.43 -12.94 -5.86
C ARG A 827 -13.13 -13.24 -6.61
N SER A 828 -12.72 -12.34 -7.51
CA SER A 828 -11.50 -12.49 -8.30
C SER A 828 -10.24 -12.54 -7.43
N LEU A 829 -10.18 -11.72 -6.39
CA LEU A 829 -9.07 -11.70 -5.44
C LEU A 829 -9.08 -12.94 -4.52
N GLN A 830 -10.26 -13.38 -4.07
CA GLN A 830 -10.38 -14.65 -3.35
C GLN A 830 -9.87 -15.83 -4.20
N ASP A 831 -10.24 -15.87 -5.47
CA ASP A 831 -9.80 -16.92 -6.41
C ASP A 831 -8.30 -16.87 -6.67
N ASP A 832 -7.68 -15.67 -6.69
CA ASP A 832 -6.23 -15.51 -6.78
C ASP A 832 -5.53 -16.14 -5.55
N ILE A 833 -5.98 -15.83 -4.34
CA ILE A 833 -5.41 -16.39 -3.10
C ILE A 833 -5.58 -17.92 -3.05
N ILE A 834 -6.72 -18.45 -3.48
CA ILE A 834 -6.97 -19.89 -3.53
C ILE A 834 -6.02 -20.58 -4.51
N ARG A 835 -5.71 -19.97 -5.65
CA ARG A 835 -4.84 -20.54 -6.69
C ARG A 835 -3.36 -20.56 -6.35
N ARG A 836 -2.91 -19.78 -5.37
CA ARG A 836 -1.50 -19.80 -4.94
C ARG A 836 -1.10 -21.20 -4.53
N THR A 837 0.13 -21.60 -4.89
CA THR A 837 0.66 -22.93 -4.58
C THR A 837 0.65 -23.20 -3.08
N GLU A 838 0.06 -24.30 -2.65
CA GLU A 838 0.06 -24.72 -1.25
C GLU A 838 1.29 -25.56 -0.96
N GLN A 839 2.13 -25.09 -0.06
CA GLN A 839 3.42 -25.66 0.29
C GLN A 839 3.33 -26.50 1.58
N GLY A 840 4.30 -27.37 1.77
CA GLY A 840 4.54 -28.15 2.97
C GLY A 840 6.02 -28.43 3.15
N PHE A 841 6.42 -28.91 4.35
CA PHE A 841 7.79 -29.32 4.65
C PHE A 841 7.97 -30.82 4.52
#